data_21ca5df80ee4ea87abe8bb2d76c5bb06
#
_entry.id   21ca5df80ee4ea87abe8bb2d76c5bb06
#
_cell.length_a   1.000
_cell.length_b   1.000
_cell.length_c   1.000
_cell.angle_alpha   90.00
_cell.angle_beta   90.00
_cell.angle_gamma   90.00
#
_symmetry.space_group_name_H-M   'P 1'
#
loop_
_entity.id
_entity.type
_entity.pdbx_description
1 polymer ?
#
loop_
_entity_poly.entity_id
_entity_poly.type
_entity_poly.pdbx_seq_one_letter_code
_entity_poly.pdbx_strand_id
1 'polypeptide(L)'
;MGSALEGPATRAELQAYARELTEPLVGYASPGGARIRLGVNIAHHDDTAADLEGYARPLWGLAPLAAGGGDFGHWDVWARGLAAGTDPGHPEYWGVPDGIDQRTVETAALGFALALVPERLWDPLTGAERDRVGGWLARFLTARTPANNWNFFPVMISLGLDRVGYAHDTDARHARLDRLESYALTDGWYADGATEQRDYYIPWAMHFYGLIYAALAGERDPARAERFRQRAAAFATGFRHWFADDGSAVPFGRSLVYRFAQGSFWGALPYAEVDALPYGEVKGLLLRHLRWWRARTGQTSPGGLLTVGYGYPQPAVAEQYNGPASPYWALKAFLPLALPETHAFWAAAESPAPADLPPALAQPEAGAVLMRSGGDVTMLSGRQHNTWARGGSAKYGKFAYSTRFGFSLPAGELGLEQGAHDSMLAVSDDPGEPAHFRVREQPADPEVTAADGTVRSVWHPWPDVEITTWLTAAAPWHLRTHRIRTARPLHTVESAFAVDRDGGTARREERPGSAMAVSRAGDLSGLRDLPGDPPGGLLGAGGGGGAGAGGPDRDPGPHPDHPAAAPRTGRVIDLLPGTNVLFRRTVLPLLAVDLPPGEHWLRCAVLGAGPAQAAAWEGDVPRPGPPPRIAGTDR
;
A
#
# COMPACT_ATOMS: atom_id res chain seq x y z
N MET A 1 -0.74 -18.29 21.82
CA MET A 1 0.65 -17.87 21.62
C MET A 1 1.04 -18.35 20.23
N GLY A 2 1.00 -17.47 19.22
CA GLY A 2 1.50 -17.80 17.88
C GLY A 2 3.02 -18.04 17.97
N SER A 3 3.51 -19.10 17.31
CA SER A 3 4.95 -19.31 17.18
C SER A 3 5.56 -18.07 16.54
N ALA A 4 6.64 -17.52 17.12
CA ALA A 4 7.37 -16.43 16.50
C ALA A 4 7.76 -16.86 15.07
N LEU A 5 7.44 -16.03 14.07
CA LEU A 5 7.80 -16.29 12.67
C LEU A 5 9.32 -16.40 12.57
N GLU A 6 9.82 -17.46 11.95
CA GLU A 6 11.24 -17.62 11.67
C GLU A 6 11.74 -16.56 10.69
N GLY A 7 12.90 -15.96 10.98
CA GLY A 7 13.49 -14.96 10.09
C GLY A 7 14.41 -13.99 10.83
N PRO A 8 14.87 -12.91 10.18
CA PRO A 8 15.92 -12.08 10.74
C PRO A 8 15.49 -11.41 12.06
N ALA A 9 16.26 -11.64 13.11
CA ALA A 9 16.15 -11.00 14.42
C ALA A 9 17.44 -10.21 14.76
N THR A 10 18.56 -10.59 14.14
CA THR A 10 19.86 -9.99 14.32
C THR A 10 20.38 -9.36 13.03
N ARG A 11 21.40 -8.51 13.16
CA ARG A 11 22.10 -7.93 12.00
C ARG A 11 22.71 -9.00 11.09
N ALA A 12 23.33 -10.02 11.67
CA ALA A 12 23.95 -11.13 10.92
C ALA A 12 22.90 -11.93 10.12
N GLU A 13 21.75 -12.20 10.72
CA GLU A 13 20.64 -12.88 10.01
C GLU A 13 20.04 -12.00 8.91
N LEU A 14 19.97 -10.69 9.11
CA LEU A 14 19.54 -9.76 8.07
C LEU A 14 20.56 -9.71 6.92
N GLN A 15 21.87 -9.75 7.20
CA GLN A 15 22.91 -9.88 6.17
C GLN A 15 22.78 -11.20 5.40
N ALA A 16 22.51 -12.31 6.10
CA ALA A 16 22.29 -13.61 5.46
C ALA A 16 21.06 -13.58 4.55
N TYR A 17 19.97 -12.97 5.00
CA TYR A 17 18.75 -12.84 4.20
C TYR A 17 18.95 -11.94 2.96
N ALA A 18 19.74 -10.87 3.06
CA ALA A 18 20.09 -10.05 1.90
C ALA A 18 20.85 -10.88 0.84
N ARG A 19 21.81 -11.73 1.28
CA ARG A 19 22.54 -12.64 0.37
C ARG A 19 21.61 -13.70 -0.22
N GLU A 20 20.78 -14.35 0.59
CA GLU A 20 19.80 -15.35 0.14
C GLU A 20 18.94 -14.83 -1.04
N LEU A 21 18.55 -13.56 -0.98
CA LEU A 21 17.74 -12.92 -2.04
C LEU A 21 18.55 -12.50 -3.27
N THR A 22 19.85 -12.28 -3.15
CA THR A 22 20.67 -11.66 -4.21
C THR A 22 21.64 -12.63 -4.88
N GLU A 23 22.13 -13.65 -4.19
CA GLU A 23 23.03 -14.67 -4.76
C GLU A 23 22.45 -15.37 -6.00
N PRO A 24 21.15 -15.74 -6.05
CA PRO A 24 20.59 -16.34 -7.24
C PRO A 24 20.69 -15.48 -8.50
N LEU A 25 20.77 -14.15 -8.37
CA LEU A 25 20.84 -13.21 -9.51
C LEU A 25 22.11 -13.37 -10.34
N VAL A 26 23.20 -13.79 -9.71
CA VAL A 26 24.51 -13.97 -10.37
C VAL A 26 24.41 -14.94 -11.54
N GLY A 27 23.59 -16.00 -11.40
CA GLY A 27 23.37 -16.99 -12.46
C GLY A 27 22.60 -16.45 -13.68
N TYR A 28 22.03 -15.26 -13.58
CA TYR A 28 21.27 -14.59 -14.65
C TYR A 28 22.03 -13.40 -15.27
N ALA A 29 23.26 -13.15 -14.80
CA ALA A 29 24.09 -12.10 -15.36
C ALA A 29 24.57 -12.45 -16.77
N SER A 30 24.56 -11.47 -17.65
CA SER A 30 25.12 -11.57 -19.00
C SER A 30 26.65 -11.71 -18.95
N PRO A 31 27.32 -12.14 -20.03
CA PRO A 31 28.79 -12.32 -20.06
C PRO A 31 29.59 -11.08 -19.63
N GLY A 32 29.15 -9.88 -20.04
CA GLY A 32 29.75 -8.62 -19.59
C GLY A 32 29.32 -8.18 -18.20
N GLY A 33 28.30 -8.82 -17.60
CA GLY A 33 27.77 -8.52 -16.28
C GLY A 33 26.78 -7.35 -16.23
N ALA A 34 26.55 -6.64 -17.36
CA ALA A 34 25.73 -5.42 -17.36
C ALA A 34 24.22 -5.68 -17.33
N ARG A 35 23.78 -6.88 -17.66
CA ARG A 35 22.36 -7.23 -17.78
C ARG A 35 22.03 -8.43 -16.90
N ILE A 36 21.02 -8.30 -16.05
CA ILE A 36 20.47 -9.43 -15.28
C ILE A 36 19.06 -9.72 -15.77
N ARG A 37 18.89 -10.86 -16.47
CA ARG A 37 17.68 -11.23 -17.22
C ARG A 37 16.84 -12.21 -16.43
N LEU A 38 15.81 -11.72 -15.74
CA LEU A 38 14.99 -12.53 -14.82
C LEU A 38 13.73 -13.13 -15.46
N GLY A 39 13.52 -12.93 -16.76
CA GLY A 39 12.38 -13.48 -17.47
C GLY A 39 11.92 -12.59 -18.62
N VAL A 40 10.69 -12.84 -19.10
CA VAL A 40 10.07 -12.06 -20.17
C VAL A 40 9.59 -10.73 -19.60
N ASN A 41 10.02 -9.63 -20.22
CA ASN A 41 9.54 -8.30 -19.86
C ASN A 41 8.12 -8.09 -20.40
N ILE A 42 7.18 -7.77 -19.51
CA ILE A 42 5.78 -7.41 -19.82
C ILE A 42 5.48 -5.94 -19.49
N ALA A 43 6.49 -5.18 -19.05
CA ALA A 43 6.37 -3.75 -18.80
C ALA A 43 6.40 -2.95 -20.11
N HIS A 44 6.01 -1.69 -20.04
CA HIS A 44 5.97 -0.81 -21.22
C HIS A 44 7.35 -0.33 -21.69
N HIS A 45 8.39 -0.47 -20.88
CA HIS A 45 9.77 -0.10 -21.25
C HIS A 45 10.50 -1.27 -21.94
N ASP A 46 11.58 -0.96 -22.64
CA ASP A 46 12.33 -1.94 -23.43
C ASP A 46 13.11 -2.95 -22.57
N ASP A 47 13.52 -4.06 -23.19
CA ASP A 47 14.21 -5.16 -22.51
C ASP A 47 15.57 -4.73 -21.94
N THR A 48 16.27 -3.77 -22.55
CA THR A 48 17.53 -3.25 -22.02
C THR A 48 17.31 -2.52 -20.70
N ALA A 49 16.24 -1.73 -20.58
CA ALA A 49 15.86 -1.09 -19.33
C ALA A 49 15.41 -2.10 -18.28
N ALA A 50 14.71 -3.18 -18.68
CA ALA A 50 14.33 -4.27 -17.77
C ALA A 50 15.55 -5.08 -17.28
N ASP A 51 16.55 -5.32 -18.15
CA ASP A 51 17.81 -5.98 -17.79
C ASP A 51 18.66 -5.10 -16.83
N LEU A 52 18.66 -3.77 -17.04
CA LEU A 52 19.26 -2.79 -16.13
C LEU A 52 18.52 -2.76 -14.78
N GLU A 53 17.20 -2.89 -14.76
CA GLU A 53 16.40 -3.02 -13.54
C GLU A 53 16.90 -4.20 -12.69
N GLY A 54 17.14 -5.36 -13.33
CA GLY A 54 17.69 -6.54 -12.68
C GLY A 54 19.10 -6.34 -12.12
N TYR A 55 19.93 -5.55 -12.80
CA TYR A 55 21.28 -5.21 -12.35
C TYR A 55 21.29 -4.16 -11.23
N ALA A 56 20.50 -3.11 -11.34
CA ALA A 56 20.59 -1.95 -10.46
C ALA A 56 19.84 -2.13 -9.14
N ARG A 57 18.63 -2.70 -9.14
CA ARG A 57 17.79 -2.79 -7.94
C ARG A 57 18.38 -3.58 -6.79
N PRO A 58 19.14 -4.67 -6.99
CA PRO A 58 19.84 -5.35 -5.91
C PRO A 58 20.78 -4.45 -5.12
N LEU A 59 21.31 -3.40 -5.72
CA LEU A 59 22.23 -2.45 -5.07
C LEU A 59 21.59 -1.69 -3.90
N TRP A 60 20.24 -1.56 -3.85
CA TRP A 60 19.56 -1.00 -2.67
C TRP A 60 19.80 -1.79 -1.38
N GLY A 61 20.12 -3.09 -1.48
CA GLY A 61 20.49 -3.94 -0.34
C GLY A 61 21.98 -4.29 -0.29
N LEU A 62 22.61 -4.51 -1.47
CA LEU A 62 24.03 -4.90 -1.54
C LEU A 62 24.97 -3.76 -1.12
N ALA A 63 24.67 -2.51 -1.49
CA ALA A 63 25.49 -1.39 -1.06
C ALA A 63 25.43 -1.17 0.46
N PRO A 64 24.26 -1.15 1.12
CA PRO A 64 24.20 -1.16 2.59
C PRO A 64 24.89 -2.35 3.24
N LEU A 65 24.76 -3.56 2.68
CA LEU A 65 25.45 -4.75 3.17
C LEU A 65 26.98 -4.54 3.22
N ALA A 66 27.55 -4.06 2.11
CA ALA A 66 28.98 -3.83 2.00
C ALA A 66 29.45 -2.64 2.86
N ALA A 67 28.73 -1.52 2.87
CA ALA A 67 29.04 -0.35 3.70
C ALA A 67 29.11 -0.70 5.19
N GLY A 68 28.27 -1.64 5.63
CA GLY A 68 28.30 -2.16 6.98
C GLY A 68 29.31 -3.29 7.22
N GLY A 69 30.21 -3.57 6.28
CA GLY A 69 31.27 -4.58 6.43
C GLY A 69 30.84 -6.01 6.11
N GLY A 70 29.63 -6.23 5.58
CA GLY A 70 29.21 -7.53 5.04
C GLY A 70 29.80 -7.76 3.65
N ASP A 71 30.03 -9.03 3.29
CA ASP A 71 30.50 -9.39 1.95
C ASP A 71 29.43 -10.08 1.14
N PHE A 72 29.37 -9.76 -0.15
CA PHE A 72 28.49 -10.40 -1.14
C PHE A 72 29.25 -11.43 -1.99
N GLY A 73 30.56 -11.26 -2.18
CA GLY A 73 31.43 -12.19 -2.88
C GLY A 73 31.44 -12.05 -4.42
N HIS A 74 30.56 -11.24 -5.02
CA HIS A 74 30.41 -11.15 -6.49
C HIS A 74 30.50 -9.70 -7.02
N TRP A 75 31.19 -8.83 -6.32
CA TRP A 75 31.33 -7.42 -6.72
C TRP A 75 32.05 -7.23 -8.05
N ASP A 76 32.90 -8.18 -8.46
CA ASP A 76 33.57 -8.18 -9.77
C ASP A 76 32.56 -8.22 -10.93
N VAL A 77 31.43 -8.94 -10.77
CA VAL A 77 30.34 -8.96 -11.77
C VAL A 77 29.72 -7.58 -11.89
N TRP A 78 29.44 -6.91 -10.77
CA TRP A 78 28.84 -5.58 -10.77
C TRP A 78 29.83 -4.51 -11.28
N ALA A 79 31.10 -4.53 -10.88
CA ALA A 79 32.09 -3.57 -11.38
C ALA A 79 32.29 -3.70 -12.89
N ARG A 80 32.46 -4.94 -13.39
CA ARG A 80 32.56 -5.22 -14.84
C ARG A 80 31.29 -4.81 -15.57
N GLY A 81 30.11 -5.13 -14.99
CA GLY A 81 28.79 -4.76 -15.56
C GLY A 81 28.60 -3.26 -15.67
N LEU A 82 29.05 -2.48 -14.68
CA LEU A 82 29.02 -1.02 -14.73
C LEU A 82 29.85 -0.46 -15.90
N ALA A 83 31.08 -0.99 -16.09
CA ALA A 83 31.94 -0.60 -17.20
C ALA A 83 31.31 -0.96 -18.56
N ALA A 84 30.81 -2.18 -18.72
CA ALA A 84 30.20 -2.68 -19.96
C ALA A 84 28.88 -1.96 -20.29
N GLY A 85 28.02 -1.74 -19.31
CA GLY A 85 26.69 -1.11 -19.49
C GLY A 85 26.77 0.38 -19.86
N THR A 86 27.87 1.06 -19.54
CA THR A 86 28.08 2.48 -19.84
C THR A 86 28.97 2.73 -21.06
N ASP A 87 29.54 1.67 -21.68
CA ASP A 87 30.37 1.76 -22.86
C ASP A 87 29.52 1.65 -24.13
N PRO A 88 29.39 2.72 -24.96
CA PRO A 88 28.65 2.67 -26.22
C PRO A 88 29.18 1.66 -27.25
N GLY A 89 30.44 1.25 -27.12
CA GLY A 89 31.06 0.23 -27.96
C GLY A 89 30.79 -1.22 -27.51
N HIS A 90 30.23 -1.43 -26.32
CA HIS A 90 29.99 -2.74 -25.78
C HIS A 90 28.60 -3.29 -26.18
N PRO A 91 28.44 -4.59 -26.51
CA PRO A 91 27.15 -5.17 -26.88
C PRO A 91 26.07 -5.07 -25.79
N GLU A 92 26.48 -4.92 -24.54
CA GLU A 92 25.57 -4.83 -23.37
C GLU A 92 25.30 -3.37 -22.96
N TYR A 93 25.65 -2.40 -23.81
CA TYR A 93 25.38 -0.99 -23.52
C TYR A 93 23.91 -0.74 -23.15
N TRP A 94 23.69 0.03 -22.08
CA TRP A 94 22.33 0.35 -21.58
C TRP A 94 21.60 1.42 -22.40
N GLY A 95 22.29 2.14 -23.28
CA GLY A 95 21.71 3.26 -24.03
C GLY A 95 21.75 4.56 -23.24
N VAL A 96 21.02 5.55 -23.74
CA VAL A 96 20.86 6.88 -23.13
C VAL A 96 19.37 7.13 -22.86
N PRO A 97 19.01 8.02 -21.91
CA PRO A 97 17.61 8.32 -21.65
C PRO A 97 16.97 8.99 -22.87
N ASP A 98 15.74 8.57 -23.18
CA ASP A 98 14.88 9.20 -24.18
C ASP A 98 13.53 9.57 -23.54
N GLY A 99 13.30 10.87 -23.39
CA GLY A 99 12.07 11.36 -22.76
C GLY A 99 11.95 10.99 -21.28
N ILE A 100 10.79 10.43 -20.90
CA ILE A 100 10.54 9.82 -19.59
C ILE A 100 10.93 8.35 -19.70
N ASP A 101 12.09 7.99 -19.17
CA ASP A 101 12.74 6.70 -19.39
C ASP A 101 12.94 5.95 -18.08
N GLN A 102 12.63 4.65 -18.07
CA GLN A 102 12.80 3.76 -16.92
C GLN A 102 14.25 3.71 -16.44
N ARG A 103 15.24 3.86 -17.33
CA ARG A 103 16.67 3.93 -16.96
C ARG A 103 16.93 5.00 -15.91
N THR A 104 16.18 6.12 -15.94
CA THR A 104 16.31 7.18 -14.93
C THR A 104 15.97 6.68 -13.52
N VAL A 105 15.02 5.76 -13.39
CA VAL A 105 14.67 5.14 -12.10
C VAL A 105 15.84 4.28 -11.60
N GLU A 106 16.40 3.48 -12.50
CA GLU A 106 17.41 2.47 -12.13
C GLU A 106 18.77 3.10 -11.82
N THR A 107 19.11 4.20 -12.48
CA THR A 107 20.35 4.95 -12.20
C THR A 107 20.41 5.53 -10.79
N ALA A 108 19.27 5.70 -10.12
CA ALA A 108 19.26 6.11 -8.71
C ALA A 108 19.96 5.10 -7.79
N ALA A 109 19.80 3.79 -8.05
CA ALA A 109 20.48 2.75 -7.29
C ALA A 109 21.99 2.76 -7.55
N LEU A 110 22.42 3.06 -8.80
CA LEU A 110 23.82 3.23 -9.14
C LEU A 110 24.44 4.42 -8.40
N GLY A 111 23.78 5.58 -8.45
CA GLY A 111 24.21 6.77 -7.72
C GLY A 111 24.31 6.52 -6.22
N PHE A 112 23.33 5.89 -5.63
CA PHE A 112 23.34 5.51 -4.22
C PHE A 112 24.48 4.56 -3.86
N ALA A 113 24.71 3.52 -4.70
CA ALA A 113 25.80 2.57 -4.45
C ALA A 113 27.18 3.23 -4.58
N LEU A 114 27.38 4.13 -5.55
CA LEU A 114 28.61 4.93 -5.64
C LEU A 114 28.81 5.85 -4.43
N ALA A 115 27.72 6.37 -3.84
CA ALA A 115 27.80 7.20 -2.66
C ALA A 115 28.22 6.41 -1.41
N LEU A 116 27.83 5.12 -1.31
CA LEU A 116 28.11 4.29 -0.15
C LEU A 116 29.43 3.50 -0.25
N VAL A 117 29.65 2.86 -1.39
CA VAL A 117 30.69 1.84 -1.58
C VAL A 117 31.47 2.04 -2.89
N PRO A 118 32.09 3.23 -3.11
CA PRO A 118 32.86 3.51 -4.33
C PRO A 118 34.00 2.52 -4.53
N GLU A 119 34.58 1.97 -3.45
CA GLU A 119 35.64 0.98 -3.49
C GLU A 119 35.21 -0.36 -4.13
N ARG A 120 33.90 -0.62 -4.25
CA ARG A 120 33.37 -1.82 -4.89
C ARG A 120 33.03 -1.62 -6.36
N LEU A 121 32.65 -0.41 -6.76
CA LEU A 121 32.10 -0.14 -8.11
C LEU A 121 32.92 0.85 -8.91
N TRP A 122 33.58 1.82 -8.28
CA TRP A 122 34.32 2.90 -8.95
C TRP A 122 35.83 2.66 -8.94
N ASP A 123 36.41 2.30 -7.80
CA ASP A 123 37.85 2.15 -7.66
C ASP A 123 38.45 1.03 -8.51
N PRO A 124 37.75 -0.10 -8.77
CA PRO A 124 38.23 -1.14 -9.68
C PRO A 124 38.34 -0.69 -11.15
N LEU A 125 37.65 0.40 -11.56
CA LEU A 125 37.60 0.88 -12.93
C LEU A 125 38.90 1.61 -13.34
N THR A 126 39.29 1.46 -14.58
CA THR A 126 40.32 2.30 -15.21
C THR A 126 39.86 3.76 -15.32
N GLY A 127 40.80 4.70 -15.52
CA GLY A 127 40.45 6.11 -15.72
C GLY A 127 39.46 6.33 -16.87
N ALA A 128 39.66 5.66 -18.00
CA ALA A 128 38.77 5.77 -19.18
C ALA A 128 37.36 5.20 -18.90
N GLU A 129 37.25 4.15 -18.09
CA GLU A 129 35.95 3.60 -17.66
C GLU A 129 35.26 4.54 -16.69
N ARG A 130 35.99 5.13 -15.72
CA ARG A 130 35.45 6.13 -14.79
C ARG A 130 34.89 7.34 -15.57
N ASP A 131 35.59 7.83 -16.59
CA ASP A 131 35.11 8.93 -17.42
C ASP A 131 33.82 8.55 -18.17
N ARG A 132 33.72 7.30 -18.68
CA ARG A 132 32.50 6.82 -19.34
C ARG A 132 31.34 6.68 -18.36
N VAL A 133 31.55 6.06 -17.22
CA VAL A 133 30.53 5.88 -16.18
C VAL A 133 30.02 7.23 -15.68
N GLY A 134 30.92 8.14 -15.30
CA GLY A 134 30.57 9.48 -14.84
C GLY A 134 29.82 10.28 -15.89
N GLY A 135 30.33 10.28 -17.15
CA GLY A 135 29.69 10.95 -18.26
C GLY A 135 28.33 10.36 -18.64
N TRP A 136 28.15 9.04 -18.53
CA TRP A 136 26.86 8.39 -18.75
C TRP A 136 25.85 8.76 -17.66
N LEU A 137 26.22 8.66 -16.39
CA LEU A 137 25.36 9.04 -15.26
C LEU A 137 24.97 10.53 -15.29
N ALA A 138 25.90 11.41 -15.65
CA ALA A 138 25.64 12.85 -15.71
C ALA A 138 24.52 13.22 -16.72
N ARG A 139 24.28 12.40 -17.76
CA ARG A 139 23.18 12.60 -18.72
C ARG A 139 21.81 12.53 -18.06
N PHE A 140 21.65 11.78 -16.96
CA PHE A 140 20.38 11.62 -16.25
C PHE A 140 20.09 12.76 -15.27
N LEU A 141 21.05 13.62 -14.94
CA LEU A 141 20.83 14.77 -14.06
C LEU A 141 19.79 15.73 -14.63
N THR A 142 19.77 15.90 -15.96
CA THR A 142 18.83 16.76 -16.67
C THR A 142 17.72 15.98 -17.39
N ALA A 143 17.67 14.65 -17.23
CA ALA A 143 16.63 13.82 -17.85
C ALA A 143 15.22 14.31 -17.48
N ARG A 144 14.30 14.20 -18.45
CA ARG A 144 12.90 14.53 -18.22
C ARG A 144 12.27 13.54 -17.24
N THR A 145 11.66 14.06 -16.17
CA THR A 145 10.96 13.26 -15.17
C THR A 145 9.51 13.73 -15.02
N PRO A 146 8.57 12.85 -14.64
CA PRO A 146 7.28 13.28 -14.15
C PRO A 146 7.44 14.21 -12.94
N ALA A 147 6.45 15.07 -12.70
CA ALA A 147 6.43 15.99 -11.56
C ALA A 147 6.00 15.26 -10.27
N ASN A 148 6.79 14.30 -9.80
CA ASN A 148 6.53 13.45 -8.63
C ASN A 148 7.85 12.98 -7.99
N ASN A 149 7.85 11.86 -7.26
CA ASN A 149 9.02 11.25 -6.62
C ASN A 149 10.22 10.99 -7.56
N TRP A 150 10.01 10.89 -8.87
CA TRP A 150 11.08 10.70 -9.85
C TRP A 150 12.16 11.79 -9.79
N ASN A 151 11.83 12.97 -9.26
CA ASN A 151 12.81 14.03 -9.05
C ASN A 151 13.93 13.63 -8.07
N PHE A 152 13.74 12.60 -7.23
CA PHE A 152 14.81 12.07 -6.39
C PHE A 152 15.85 11.25 -7.15
N PHE A 153 15.53 10.66 -8.30
CA PHE A 153 16.49 9.79 -9.00
C PHE A 153 17.75 10.55 -9.46
N PRO A 154 17.64 11.70 -10.14
CA PRO A 154 18.80 12.55 -10.42
C PRO A 154 19.52 13.06 -9.17
N VAL A 155 18.80 13.27 -8.07
CA VAL A 155 19.43 13.65 -6.79
C VAL A 155 20.35 12.52 -6.28
N MET A 156 19.91 11.26 -6.32
CA MET A 156 20.74 10.12 -5.92
C MET A 156 21.99 9.99 -6.81
N ILE A 157 21.85 10.17 -8.13
CA ILE A 157 22.98 10.19 -9.07
C ILE A 157 23.97 11.28 -8.68
N SER A 158 23.51 12.50 -8.44
CA SER A 158 24.36 13.63 -8.08
C SER A 158 25.14 13.37 -6.77
N LEU A 159 24.53 12.72 -5.76
CA LEU A 159 25.22 12.31 -4.54
C LEU A 159 26.35 11.30 -4.81
N GLY A 160 26.11 10.34 -5.70
CA GLY A 160 27.12 9.37 -6.12
C GLY A 160 28.29 10.04 -6.84
N LEU A 161 28.03 10.95 -7.77
CA LEU A 161 29.04 11.70 -8.50
C LEU A 161 29.84 12.63 -7.57
N ASP A 162 29.20 13.30 -6.61
CA ASP A 162 29.88 14.05 -5.55
C ASP A 162 30.90 13.18 -4.79
N ARG A 163 30.47 11.98 -4.40
CA ARG A 163 31.27 11.06 -3.60
C ARG A 163 32.54 10.59 -4.29
N VAL A 164 32.45 10.36 -5.62
CA VAL A 164 33.59 9.91 -6.43
C VAL A 164 34.39 11.06 -7.04
N GLY A 165 34.04 12.31 -6.75
CA GLY A 165 34.74 13.50 -7.23
C GLY A 165 34.56 13.78 -8.74
N TYR A 166 33.50 13.27 -9.36
CA TYR A 166 33.19 13.54 -10.76
C TYR A 166 32.47 14.89 -10.91
N ALA A 167 33.04 15.79 -11.70
CA ALA A 167 32.49 17.15 -11.89
C ALA A 167 31.13 17.09 -12.62
N HIS A 168 30.12 17.75 -12.07
CA HIS A 168 28.77 17.80 -12.63
C HIS A 168 28.00 19.06 -12.17
N ASP A 169 26.85 19.32 -12.80
CA ASP A 169 25.96 20.42 -12.42
C ASP A 169 25.18 20.09 -11.13
N THR A 170 25.47 20.81 -10.07
CA THR A 170 24.80 20.68 -8.76
C THR A 170 23.55 21.55 -8.64
N ASP A 171 23.35 22.58 -9.47
CA ASP A 171 22.19 23.48 -9.42
C ASP A 171 20.92 22.73 -9.82
N ALA A 172 21.03 21.81 -10.79
CA ALA A 172 19.93 20.92 -11.17
C ALA A 172 19.41 20.08 -9.99
N ARG A 173 20.30 19.63 -9.10
CA ARG A 173 19.92 18.92 -7.86
C ARG A 173 19.06 19.79 -6.94
N HIS A 174 19.46 21.03 -6.71
CA HIS A 174 18.73 21.95 -5.83
C HIS A 174 17.34 22.27 -6.37
N ALA A 175 17.21 22.54 -7.67
CA ALA A 175 15.91 22.79 -8.31
C ALA A 175 14.94 21.58 -8.17
N ARG A 176 15.45 20.35 -8.25
CA ARG A 176 14.64 19.12 -8.04
C ARG A 176 14.22 18.96 -6.60
N LEU A 177 15.11 19.23 -5.65
CA LEU A 177 14.81 19.18 -4.23
C LEU A 177 13.77 20.23 -3.84
N ASP A 178 13.84 21.44 -4.35
CA ASP A 178 12.84 22.50 -4.12
C ASP A 178 11.45 22.05 -4.62
N ARG A 179 11.39 21.40 -5.77
CA ARG A 179 10.15 20.82 -6.30
C ARG A 179 9.61 19.73 -5.39
N LEU A 180 10.46 18.82 -4.90
CA LEU A 180 10.06 17.75 -3.99
C LEU A 180 9.53 18.30 -2.66
N GLU A 181 10.15 19.36 -2.13
CA GLU A 181 9.67 20.03 -0.92
C GLU A 181 8.31 20.72 -1.10
N SER A 182 7.99 21.17 -2.34
CA SER A 182 6.69 21.77 -2.64
C SER A 182 5.52 20.78 -2.55
N TYR A 183 5.78 19.47 -2.50
CA TYR A 183 4.76 18.43 -2.31
C TYR A 183 4.48 18.11 -0.82
N ALA A 184 5.12 18.80 0.12
CA ALA A 184 4.88 18.60 1.55
C ALA A 184 3.46 18.98 1.94
N LEU A 185 2.85 18.13 2.77
CA LEU A 185 1.52 18.28 3.35
C LEU A 185 1.62 18.33 4.88
N THR A 186 0.47 18.32 5.56
CA THR A 186 0.43 18.30 7.03
C THR A 186 0.88 16.94 7.60
N ASP A 187 1.19 16.88 8.88
CA ASP A 187 1.55 15.68 9.62
C ASP A 187 2.65 14.82 8.97
N GLY A 188 3.58 15.48 8.27
CA GLY A 188 4.68 14.81 7.58
C GLY A 188 4.31 14.13 6.26
N TRP A 189 3.06 14.18 5.82
CA TRP A 189 2.67 13.63 4.54
C TRP A 189 3.26 14.39 3.36
N TYR A 190 3.31 13.72 2.22
CA TYR A 190 3.60 14.29 0.91
C TYR A 190 2.50 13.94 -0.08
N ALA A 191 2.29 14.81 -1.06
CA ALA A 191 1.72 14.41 -2.33
C ALA A 191 2.82 13.75 -3.19
N ASP A 192 2.45 12.76 -4.01
CA ASP A 192 3.35 12.23 -5.03
C ASP A 192 3.07 12.93 -6.37
N GLY A 193 3.35 14.25 -6.42
CA GLY A 193 2.94 15.14 -7.49
C GLY A 193 1.50 15.67 -7.31
N ALA A 194 0.89 16.19 -8.39
CA ALA A 194 -0.49 16.69 -8.39
C ALA A 194 -1.49 15.52 -8.48
N THR A 195 -1.50 14.67 -7.48
CA THR A 195 -2.33 13.45 -7.42
C THR A 195 -3.02 13.30 -6.08
N GLU A 196 -4.10 12.51 -6.06
CA GLU A 196 -4.84 12.18 -4.83
C GLU A 196 -4.28 10.95 -4.11
N GLN A 197 -3.34 10.21 -4.71
CA GLN A 197 -2.80 9.00 -4.10
C GLN A 197 -1.92 9.34 -2.90
N ARG A 198 -2.18 8.65 -1.79
CA ARG A 198 -1.39 8.65 -0.55
C ARG A 198 -1.10 7.20 -0.20
N ASP A 199 -0.27 6.57 -1.02
CA ASP A 199 0.10 5.16 -0.94
C ASP A 199 1.55 4.98 -0.48
N TYR A 200 2.09 3.80 -0.64
CA TYR A 200 3.45 3.48 -0.21
C TYR A 200 4.56 4.26 -0.95
N TYR A 201 4.26 5.02 -2.03
CA TYR A 201 5.24 5.93 -2.61
C TYR A 201 5.63 7.07 -1.65
N ILE A 202 4.80 7.34 -0.65
CA ILE A 202 5.16 8.32 0.38
C ILE A 202 6.28 7.76 1.29
N PRO A 203 6.15 6.60 1.96
CA PRO A 203 7.23 6.05 2.80
C PRO A 203 8.42 5.52 2.01
N TRP A 204 8.22 4.74 0.93
CA TRP A 204 9.34 4.08 0.25
C TRP A 204 10.05 4.91 -0.84
N ALA A 205 9.52 6.10 -1.17
CA ALA A 205 10.15 7.01 -2.11
C ALA A 205 10.33 8.41 -1.48
N MET A 206 9.25 9.17 -1.21
CA MET A 206 9.37 10.55 -0.74
C MET A 206 10.21 10.64 0.53
N HIS A 207 9.88 9.88 1.57
CA HIS A 207 10.66 9.85 2.80
C HIS A 207 11.98 9.11 2.65
N PHE A 208 11.96 7.94 2.03
CA PHE A 208 13.15 7.08 1.91
C PHE A 208 14.32 7.82 1.26
N TYR A 209 14.09 8.44 0.09
CA TYR A 209 15.15 9.19 -0.61
C TYR A 209 15.48 10.51 0.09
N GLY A 210 14.49 11.20 0.67
CA GLY A 210 14.72 12.40 1.45
C GLY A 210 15.62 12.15 2.67
N LEU A 211 15.45 11.01 3.33
CA LEU A 211 16.29 10.60 4.46
C LEU A 211 17.69 10.17 4.01
N ILE A 212 17.84 9.48 2.89
CA ILE A 212 19.16 9.20 2.30
C ILE A 212 19.87 10.52 1.98
N TYR A 213 19.18 11.49 1.37
CA TYR A 213 19.75 12.82 1.14
C TYR A 213 20.19 13.48 2.44
N ALA A 214 19.35 13.45 3.47
CA ALA A 214 19.66 14.03 4.77
C ALA A 214 20.89 13.40 5.43
N ALA A 215 21.08 12.10 5.26
CA ALA A 215 22.25 11.39 5.78
C ALA A 215 23.54 11.73 5.00
N LEU A 216 23.46 11.75 3.65
CA LEU A 216 24.65 11.87 2.79
C LEU A 216 25.07 13.32 2.49
N ALA A 217 24.12 14.25 2.52
CA ALA A 217 24.35 15.67 2.20
C ALA A 217 24.12 16.62 3.37
N GLY A 218 23.75 16.10 4.54
CA GLY A 218 23.31 16.93 5.68
C GLY A 218 24.36 17.92 6.19
N GLU A 219 25.65 17.63 6.08
CA GLU A 219 26.72 18.59 6.45
C GLU A 219 26.78 19.77 5.47
N ARG A 220 26.45 19.56 4.20
CA ARG A 220 26.50 20.58 3.13
C ARG A 220 25.20 21.34 2.97
N ASP A 221 24.06 20.72 3.35
CA ASP A 221 22.70 21.31 3.28
C ASP A 221 21.92 20.99 4.57
N PRO A 222 22.38 21.51 5.74
CA PRO A 222 21.82 21.11 7.04
C PRO A 222 20.35 21.54 7.22
N ALA A 223 19.97 22.68 6.65
CA ALA A 223 18.61 23.19 6.78
C ALA A 223 17.59 22.28 6.07
N ARG A 224 17.90 21.78 4.89
CA ARG A 224 17.02 20.87 4.13
C ARG A 224 17.03 19.48 4.75
N ALA A 225 18.19 18.97 5.14
CA ALA A 225 18.31 17.70 5.84
C ALA A 225 17.43 17.67 7.09
N GLU A 226 17.44 18.74 7.87
CA GLU A 226 16.61 18.85 9.07
C GLU A 226 15.11 18.87 8.73
N ARG A 227 14.69 19.58 7.69
CA ARG A 227 13.29 19.53 7.25
C ARG A 227 12.83 18.13 6.84
N PHE A 228 13.66 17.35 6.13
CA PHE A 228 13.34 15.97 5.79
C PHE A 228 13.21 15.09 7.05
N ARG A 229 14.13 15.26 8.04
CA ARG A 229 14.05 14.52 9.32
C ARG A 229 12.77 14.86 10.09
N GLN A 230 12.45 16.13 10.23
CA GLN A 230 11.25 16.59 10.96
C GLN A 230 9.96 16.05 10.33
N ARG A 231 9.85 16.08 9.01
CA ARG A 231 8.69 15.51 8.30
C ARG A 231 8.60 14.00 8.49
N ALA A 232 9.72 13.30 8.41
CA ALA A 232 9.75 11.86 8.64
C ALA A 232 9.36 11.50 10.09
N ALA A 233 9.81 12.28 11.07
CA ALA A 233 9.42 12.09 12.47
C ALA A 233 7.92 12.26 12.68
N ALA A 234 7.32 13.31 12.10
CA ALA A 234 5.88 13.53 12.15
C ALA A 234 5.10 12.38 11.48
N PHE A 235 5.53 11.96 10.27
CA PHE A 235 4.89 10.89 9.52
C PHE A 235 4.95 9.52 10.24
N ALA A 236 6.05 9.21 10.91
CA ALA A 236 6.27 7.92 11.57
C ALA A 236 5.17 7.58 12.58
N THR A 237 4.68 8.57 13.33
CA THR A 237 3.65 8.40 14.38
C THR A 237 2.32 7.90 13.80
N GLY A 238 1.96 8.34 12.62
CA GLY A 238 0.77 7.89 11.90
C GLY A 238 1.00 6.59 11.12
N PHE A 239 2.16 6.47 10.46
CA PHE A 239 2.46 5.36 9.57
C PHE A 239 2.62 4.02 10.30
N ARG A 240 3.05 3.99 11.57
CA ARG A 240 3.11 2.76 12.38
C ARG A 240 1.76 2.04 12.49
N HIS A 241 0.64 2.75 12.35
CA HIS A 241 -0.70 2.18 12.35
C HIS A 241 -1.04 1.36 11.09
N TRP A 242 -0.22 1.44 10.04
CA TRP A 242 -0.39 0.64 8.82
C TRP A 242 0.13 -0.79 8.97
N PHE A 243 0.77 -1.11 10.10
CA PHE A 243 1.38 -2.41 10.39
C PHE A 243 0.63 -3.12 11.52
N ALA A 244 0.29 -4.38 11.28
CA ALA A 244 -0.28 -5.28 12.26
C ALA A 244 0.78 -5.81 13.24
N ASP A 245 0.34 -6.45 14.30
CA ASP A 245 1.22 -6.95 15.35
C ASP A 245 2.14 -8.07 14.86
N ASP A 246 1.71 -8.84 13.85
CA ASP A 246 2.52 -9.87 13.19
C ASP A 246 3.54 -9.32 12.18
N GLY A 247 3.49 -8.02 11.90
CA GLY A 247 4.34 -7.33 10.92
C GLY A 247 3.75 -7.22 9.51
N SER A 248 2.56 -7.75 9.27
CA SER A 248 1.86 -7.50 7.99
C SER A 248 1.53 -6.03 7.84
N ALA A 249 1.70 -5.51 6.62
CA ALA A 249 1.29 -4.16 6.27
C ALA A 249 -0.04 -4.16 5.52
N VAL A 250 -0.83 -3.09 5.65
CA VAL A 250 -2.08 -2.95 4.89
C VAL A 250 -1.79 -3.07 3.39
N PRO A 251 -2.34 -4.05 2.68
CA PRO A 251 -2.17 -4.19 1.24
C PRO A 251 -3.04 -3.14 0.55
N PHE A 252 -2.44 -2.05 0.09
CA PHE A 252 -3.15 -0.89 -0.44
C PHE A 252 -2.36 -0.20 -1.54
N GLY A 253 -3.05 0.25 -2.59
CA GLY A 253 -2.48 1.05 -3.65
C GLY A 253 -1.69 0.25 -4.70
N ARG A 254 -0.91 0.98 -5.49
CA ARG A 254 -0.12 0.48 -6.63
C ARG A 254 1.21 -0.14 -6.18
N SER A 255 1.84 -0.86 -7.11
CA SER A 255 3.20 -1.42 -6.97
C SER A 255 3.37 -2.39 -5.80
N LEU A 256 2.32 -3.11 -5.44
CA LEU A 256 2.37 -4.10 -4.36
C LEU A 256 3.41 -5.21 -4.60
N VAL A 257 3.86 -5.38 -5.84
CA VAL A 257 4.96 -6.30 -6.19
C VAL A 257 6.28 -5.97 -5.48
N TYR A 258 6.44 -4.75 -4.96
CA TYR A 258 7.62 -4.34 -4.18
C TYR A 258 7.61 -4.87 -2.74
N ARG A 259 6.52 -5.48 -2.30
CA ARG A 259 6.38 -6.27 -1.05
C ARG A 259 6.99 -5.56 0.17
N PHE A 260 8.07 -6.13 0.73
CA PHE A 260 8.68 -5.62 1.95
C PHE A 260 9.42 -4.27 1.81
N ALA A 261 9.46 -3.66 0.60
CA ALA A 261 9.75 -2.23 0.48
C ALA A 261 8.78 -1.37 1.32
N GLN A 262 7.57 -1.87 1.62
CA GLN A 262 6.62 -1.22 2.52
C GLN A 262 7.24 -0.86 3.88
N GLY A 263 8.16 -1.69 4.36
CA GLY A 263 8.91 -1.47 5.61
C GLY A 263 10.20 -0.64 5.47
N SER A 264 10.61 -0.23 4.27
CA SER A 264 11.91 0.45 4.04
C SER A 264 12.06 1.78 4.78
N PHE A 265 10.96 2.48 5.01
CA PHE A 265 10.94 3.72 5.80
C PHE A 265 11.49 3.52 7.22
N TRP A 266 11.15 2.40 7.85
CA TRP A 266 11.63 2.08 9.20
C TRP A 266 13.15 1.92 9.26
N GLY A 267 13.75 1.40 8.19
CA GLY A 267 15.21 1.33 8.06
C GLY A 267 15.88 2.66 7.75
N ALA A 268 15.17 3.58 7.10
CA ALA A 268 15.70 4.88 6.75
C ALA A 268 15.74 5.86 7.95
N LEU A 269 14.87 5.69 8.94
CA LEU A 269 14.88 6.53 10.15
C LEU A 269 16.22 6.47 10.90
N PRO A 270 16.71 5.29 11.35
CA PRO A 270 17.99 5.21 12.03
C PRO A 270 19.17 5.57 11.12
N TYR A 271 19.08 5.31 9.81
CA TYR A 271 20.12 5.68 8.86
C TYR A 271 20.31 7.20 8.74
N ALA A 272 19.25 7.98 8.91
CA ALA A 272 19.29 9.44 8.90
C ALA A 272 19.27 10.08 10.30
N GLU A 273 19.47 9.27 11.37
CA GLU A 273 19.47 9.72 12.77
C GLU A 273 18.17 10.48 13.15
N VAL A 274 17.01 9.94 12.74
CA VAL A 274 15.72 10.52 13.06
C VAL A 274 15.19 9.99 14.38
N ASP A 275 15.04 10.86 15.37
CA ASP A 275 14.41 10.54 16.66
C ASP A 275 12.89 10.70 16.57
N ALA A 276 12.22 9.68 15.98
CA ALA A 276 10.76 9.66 15.81
C ALA A 276 10.06 8.72 16.79
N LEU A 277 10.63 7.55 16.99
CA LEU A 277 10.13 6.46 17.82
C LEU A 277 11.33 5.76 18.48
N PRO A 278 11.14 5.09 19.64
CA PRO A 278 12.22 4.30 20.24
C PRO A 278 12.80 3.28 19.25
N TYR A 279 14.12 3.14 19.19
CA TYR A 279 14.77 2.23 18.24
C TYR A 279 14.29 0.77 18.37
N GLY A 280 13.90 0.32 19.57
CA GLY A 280 13.31 -1.01 19.75
C GLY A 280 11.99 -1.18 18.99
N GLU A 281 11.16 -0.13 18.95
CA GLU A 281 9.90 -0.12 18.18
C GLU A 281 10.16 -0.09 16.67
N VAL A 282 11.04 0.81 16.21
CA VAL A 282 11.44 0.91 14.79
C VAL A 282 12.02 -0.42 14.30
N LYS A 283 12.91 -1.04 15.09
CA LYS A 283 13.49 -2.36 14.83
C LYS A 283 12.40 -3.43 14.75
N GLY A 284 11.46 -3.41 15.69
CA GLY A 284 10.33 -4.33 15.71
C GLY A 284 9.44 -4.21 14.49
N LEU A 285 9.06 -2.99 14.08
CA LEU A 285 8.28 -2.74 12.88
C LEU A 285 8.96 -3.30 11.62
N LEU A 286 10.26 -3.06 11.45
CA LEU A 286 11.02 -3.55 10.31
C LEU A 286 11.19 -5.08 10.33
N LEU A 287 11.70 -5.64 11.43
CA LEU A 287 12.08 -7.06 11.46
C LEU A 287 10.86 -7.99 11.48
N ARG A 288 9.77 -7.63 12.19
CA ARG A 288 8.51 -8.39 12.09
C ARG A 288 7.96 -8.39 10.67
N HIS A 289 8.01 -7.23 9.98
CA HIS A 289 7.59 -7.14 8.59
C HIS A 289 8.41 -8.06 7.67
N LEU A 290 9.73 -8.09 7.81
CA LEU A 290 10.60 -8.98 7.04
C LEU A 290 10.35 -10.46 7.35
N ARG A 291 10.12 -10.82 8.63
CA ARG A 291 9.75 -12.19 9.02
C ARG A 291 8.39 -12.59 8.46
N TRP A 292 7.41 -11.70 8.48
CA TRP A 292 6.09 -11.96 7.90
C TRP A 292 6.19 -12.29 6.41
N TRP A 293 7.03 -11.55 5.68
CA TRP A 293 7.28 -11.82 4.27
C TRP A 293 8.04 -13.13 4.06
N ARG A 294 9.11 -13.37 4.80
CA ARG A 294 9.92 -14.59 4.67
C ARG A 294 9.11 -15.87 4.93
N ALA A 295 8.16 -15.83 5.82
CA ALA A 295 7.27 -16.96 6.10
C ALA A 295 6.32 -17.31 4.93
N ARG A 296 6.21 -16.46 3.90
CA ARG A 296 5.34 -16.70 2.74
C ARG A 296 6.09 -17.43 1.63
N THR A 297 5.76 -18.71 1.46
CA THR A 297 6.43 -19.61 0.50
C THR A 297 6.24 -19.22 -0.97
N GLY A 298 5.25 -18.38 -1.29
CA GLY A 298 4.98 -17.92 -2.66
C GLY A 298 5.78 -16.71 -3.13
N GLN A 299 6.60 -16.09 -2.28
CA GLN A 299 7.33 -14.88 -2.68
C GLN A 299 8.51 -15.14 -3.62
N THR A 300 9.10 -16.34 -3.55
CA THR A 300 10.22 -16.75 -4.40
C THR A 300 9.84 -17.90 -5.32
N SER A 301 10.49 -17.96 -6.49
CA SER A 301 10.44 -19.10 -7.40
C SER A 301 11.26 -20.28 -6.81
N PRO A 302 11.14 -21.49 -7.37
CA PRO A 302 12.01 -22.62 -7.02
C PRO A 302 13.51 -22.31 -7.18
N GLY A 303 13.88 -21.39 -8.05
CA GLY A 303 15.27 -20.91 -8.23
C GLY A 303 15.70 -19.79 -7.30
N GLY A 304 14.90 -19.43 -6.28
CA GLY A 304 15.23 -18.40 -5.29
C GLY A 304 14.97 -16.96 -5.73
N LEU A 305 14.47 -16.72 -6.95
CA LEU A 305 14.16 -15.37 -7.44
C LEU A 305 12.85 -14.84 -6.87
N LEU A 306 12.82 -13.57 -6.50
CA LEU A 306 11.57 -12.89 -6.15
C LEU A 306 10.61 -12.88 -7.34
N THR A 307 9.37 -13.31 -7.13
CA THR A 307 8.34 -13.42 -8.16
C THR A 307 7.50 -12.14 -8.27
N VAL A 308 6.94 -11.86 -9.45
CA VAL A 308 5.94 -10.80 -9.64
C VAL A 308 4.62 -11.25 -8.98
N GLY A 309 4.16 -10.51 -7.98
CA GLY A 309 2.99 -10.84 -7.18
C GLY A 309 3.04 -10.19 -5.80
N TYR A 310 2.03 -10.42 -4.97
CA TYR A 310 2.02 -10.00 -3.57
C TYR A 310 2.22 -11.22 -2.66
N GLY A 311 1.20 -11.88 -2.18
CA GLY A 311 1.33 -13.07 -1.31
C GLY A 311 1.83 -14.32 -2.05
N TYR A 312 1.70 -14.38 -3.36
CA TYR A 312 2.11 -15.47 -4.25
C TYR A 312 2.31 -14.91 -5.67
N PRO A 313 2.83 -15.69 -6.65
CA PRO A 313 2.96 -15.25 -8.04
C PRO A 313 1.59 -14.88 -8.64
N GLN A 314 1.39 -13.59 -8.91
CA GLN A 314 0.12 -13.04 -9.40
C GLN A 314 0.38 -11.83 -10.30
N PRO A 315 0.57 -12.04 -11.62
CA PRO A 315 0.84 -10.95 -12.56
C PRO A 315 -0.26 -9.88 -12.61
N ALA A 316 -1.51 -10.21 -12.27
CA ALA A 316 -2.64 -9.28 -12.24
C ALA A 316 -2.43 -8.09 -11.26
N VAL A 317 -1.60 -8.26 -10.21
CA VAL A 317 -1.30 -7.18 -9.27
C VAL A 317 -0.28 -6.17 -9.80
N ALA A 318 0.47 -6.53 -10.86
CA ALA A 318 1.51 -5.69 -11.44
C ALA A 318 0.94 -4.48 -12.18
N GLU A 319 1.68 -3.38 -12.14
CA GLU A 319 1.41 -2.21 -12.97
C GLU A 319 2.05 -2.38 -14.36
N GLN A 320 1.66 -1.53 -15.31
CA GLN A 320 2.21 -1.54 -16.66
C GLN A 320 3.72 -1.24 -16.74
N TYR A 321 4.33 -0.74 -15.67
CA TYR A 321 5.77 -0.49 -15.56
C TYR A 321 6.50 -1.55 -14.73
N ASN A 322 5.83 -2.60 -14.26
CA ASN A 322 6.48 -3.65 -13.48
C ASN A 322 7.00 -4.76 -14.40
N GLY A 323 8.32 -4.90 -14.42
CA GLY A 323 9.05 -5.99 -15.08
C GLY A 323 9.40 -7.13 -14.11
N PRO A 324 10.09 -8.18 -14.62
CA PRO A 324 10.48 -9.34 -13.80
C PRO A 324 11.37 -9.00 -12.61
N ALA A 325 12.18 -7.94 -12.71
CA ALA A 325 13.07 -7.49 -11.64
C ALA A 325 12.43 -6.49 -10.67
N SER A 326 11.22 -6.02 -10.95
CA SER A 326 10.53 -5.05 -10.10
C SER A 326 10.43 -5.44 -8.63
N PRO A 327 10.24 -6.72 -8.25
CA PRO A 327 10.20 -7.13 -6.84
C PRO A 327 11.48 -6.81 -6.05
N TYR A 328 12.63 -6.64 -6.71
CA TYR A 328 13.90 -6.35 -6.04
C TYR A 328 14.00 -4.93 -5.45
N TRP A 329 13.02 -4.04 -5.68
CA TRP A 329 12.87 -2.83 -4.88
C TRP A 329 12.66 -3.13 -3.39
N ALA A 330 12.19 -4.31 -3.06
CA ALA A 330 12.09 -4.81 -1.70
C ALA A 330 13.41 -4.68 -0.91
N LEU A 331 14.56 -4.74 -1.58
CA LEU A 331 15.88 -4.62 -0.96
C LEU A 331 16.16 -3.26 -0.30
N LYS A 332 15.34 -2.24 -0.55
CA LYS A 332 15.37 -0.98 0.21
C LYS A 332 15.18 -1.19 1.72
N ALA A 333 14.48 -2.25 2.13
CA ALA A 333 14.29 -2.58 3.54
C ALA A 333 15.59 -2.98 4.26
N PHE A 334 16.67 -3.25 3.52
CA PHE A 334 17.99 -3.61 4.06
C PHE A 334 18.91 -2.42 4.32
N LEU A 335 18.46 -1.19 4.12
CA LEU A 335 19.26 0.03 4.37
C LEU A 335 19.95 0.07 5.75
N PRO A 336 19.34 -0.42 6.87
CA PRO A 336 20.00 -0.41 8.17
C PRO A 336 21.29 -1.22 8.23
N LEU A 337 21.53 -2.12 7.27
CA LEU A 337 22.81 -2.86 7.19
C LEU A 337 24.02 -1.92 7.01
N ALA A 338 23.82 -0.72 6.46
CA ALA A 338 24.88 0.30 6.35
C ALA A 338 25.32 0.87 7.71
N LEU A 339 24.51 0.72 8.76
CA LEU A 339 24.85 1.17 10.10
C LEU A 339 25.91 0.26 10.72
N PRO A 340 26.89 0.81 11.46
CA PRO A 340 27.84 -0.01 12.20
C PRO A 340 27.13 -0.88 13.24
N GLU A 341 27.70 -2.03 13.56
CA GLU A 341 27.12 -2.96 14.53
C GLU A 341 26.91 -2.34 15.92
N THR A 342 27.75 -1.37 16.27
CA THR A 342 27.69 -0.61 17.54
C THR A 342 26.59 0.45 17.56
N HIS A 343 25.89 0.70 16.44
CA HIS A 343 24.82 1.70 16.37
C HIS A 343 23.69 1.37 17.34
N ALA A 344 23.11 2.39 17.99
CA ALA A 344 22.06 2.24 18.99
C ALA A 344 20.83 1.46 18.48
N PHE A 345 20.50 1.56 17.19
CA PHE A 345 19.45 0.74 16.56
C PHE A 345 19.73 -0.77 16.68
N TRP A 346 20.97 -1.21 16.46
CA TRP A 346 21.34 -2.63 16.57
C TRP A 346 21.41 -3.07 18.03
N ALA A 347 21.89 -2.19 18.92
CA ALA A 347 21.98 -2.47 20.35
C ALA A 347 20.61 -2.53 21.04
N ALA A 348 19.58 -1.83 20.52
CA ALA A 348 18.25 -1.87 21.08
C ALA A 348 17.64 -3.27 21.01
N ALA A 349 16.97 -3.69 22.11
CA ALA A 349 16.10 -4.87 22.07
C ALA A 349 14.89 -4.60 21.18
N GLU A 350 14.48 -5.59 20.39
CA GLU A 350 13.25 -5.50 19.61
C GLU A 350 12.04 -5.38 20.55
N SER A 351 11.22 -4.34 20.34
CA SER A 351 9.97 -4.16 21.09
C SER A 351 8.79 -4.80 20.33
N PRO A 352 7.81 -5.38 21.04
CA PRO A 352 6.54 -5.79 20.44
C PRO A 352 5.80 -4.57 19.86
N ALA A 353 4.71 -4.81 19.13
CA ALA A 353 3.80 -3.73 18.76
C ALA A 353 3.27 -3.04 20.02
N PRO A 354 3.20 -1.68 20.06
CA PRO A 354 2.70 -0.97 21.23
C PRO A 354 1.25 -1.36 21.54
N ALA A 355 0.98 -1.73 22.80
CA ALA A 355 -0.34 -2.17 23.23
C ALA A 355 -1.33 -1.00 23.45
N ASP A 356 -0.81 0.22 23.57
CA ASP A 356 -1.54 1.44 23.89
C ASP A 356 -1.95 2.26 22.65
N LEU A 357 -1.76 1.72 21.43
CA LEU A 357 -2.22 2.38 20.22
C LEU A 357 -3.75 2.49 20.22
N PRO A 358 -4.31 3.66 19.84
CA PRO A 358 -5.77 3.82 19.79
C PRO A 358 -6.42 2.80 18.84
N PRO A 359 -7.63 2.32 19.14
CA PRO A 359 -8.33 1.34 18.31
C PRO A 359 -8.71 1.90 16.93
N ALA A 360 -8.76 3.21 16.77
CA ALA A 360 -8.97 3.89 15.50
C ALA A 360 -8.15 5.17 15.44
N LEU A 361 -7.54 5.44 14.28
CA LEU A 361 -6.78 6.66 13.99
C LEU A 361 -7.23 7.24 12.65
N ALA A 362 -7.78 8.44 12.66
CA ALA A 362 -8.09 9.19 11.46
C ALA A 362 -6.80 9.77 10.83
N GLN A 363 -6.69 9.63 9.52
CA GLN A 363 -5.60 10.20 8.71
C GLN A 363 -6.21 11.02 7.55
N PRO A 364 -6.54 12.30 7.78
CA PRO A 364 -7.22 13.13 6.79
C PRO A 364 -6.46 13.25 5.47
N GLU A 365 -5.13 13.35 5.52
CA GLU A 365 -4.30 13.43 4.31
C GLU A 365 -4.42 12.16 3.44
N ALA A 366 -4.51 11.00 4.07
CA ALA A 366 -4.75 9.73 3.37
C ALA A 366 -6.23 9.53 3.01
N GLY A 367 -7.15 10.35 3.56
CA GLY A 367 -8.58 10.14 3.41
C GLY A 367 -9.05 8.82 4.00
N ALA A 368 -8.48 8.42 5.14
CA ALA A 368 -8.65 7.09 5.71
C ALA A 368 -8.77 7.10 7.24
N VAL A 369 -9.33 6.01 7.77
CA VAL A 369 -9.27 5.67 9.19
C VAL A 369 -8.62 4.29 9.34
N LEU A 370 -7.55 4.20 10.13
CA LEU A 370 -6.88 2.94 10.48
C LEU A 370 -7.53 2.39 11.75
N MET A 371 -8.18 1.24 11.64
CA MET A 371 -8.80 0.53 12.75
C MET A 371 -7.94 -0.68 13.15
N ARG A 372 -7.66 -0.83 14.45
CA ARG A 372 -6.91 -1.97 15.00
C ARG A 372 -7.84 -2.87 15.82
N SER A 373 -7.72 -4.17 15.61
CA SER A 373 -8.51 -5.15 16.32
C SER A 373 -7.84 -6.53 16.31
N GLY A 374 -7.61 -7.13 17.47
CA GLY A 374 -7.03 -8.47 17.59
C GLY A 374 -5.63 -8.63 16.98
N GLY A 375 -4.86 -7.55 16.95
CA GLY A 375 -3.55 -7.51 16.35
C GLY A 375 -3.54 -7.21 14.84
N ASP A 376 -4.71 -7.16 14.19
CA ASP A 376 -4.87 -6.83 12.77
C ASP A 376 -5.14 -5.35 12.54
N VAL A 377 -4.91 -4.90 11.31
CA VAL A 377 -5.26 -3.56 10.85
C VAL A 377 -6.27 -3.62 9.71
N THR A 378 -7.30 -2.80 9.80
CA THR A 378 -8.25 -2.51 8.73
C THR A 378 -8.22 -1.03 8.41
N MET A 379 -7.90 -0.67 7.16
CA MET A 379 -7.97 0.70 6.67
C MET A 379 -9.34 0.94 6.03
N LEU A 380 -10.15 1.83 6.60
CA LEU A 380 -11.36 2.36 5.97
C LEU A 380 -10.97 3.51 5.04
N SER A 381 -11.31 3.45 3.75
CA SER A 381 -10.84 4.40 2.73
C SER A 381 -11.99 5.08 2.00
N GLY A 382 -11.90 6.41 1.82
CA GLY A 382 -12.94 7.19 1.17
C GLY A 382 -12.48 8.20 0.11
N ARG A 383 -11.18 8.51 0.04
CA ARG A 383 -10.69 9.61 -0.80
C ARG A 383 -9.99 9.17 -2.07
N GLN A 384 -9.18 8.14 -1.99
CA GLN A 384 -8.16 7.88 -2.99
C GLN A 384 -8.72 7.21 -4.24
N HIS A 385 -8.17 7.57 -5.38
CA HIS A 385 -8.45 6.92 -6.66
C HIS A 385 -7.22 6.96 -7.56
N ASN A 386 -7.19 6.09 -8.56
CA ASN A 386 -6.17 6.08 -9.59
C ASN A 386 -6.76 5.54 -10.89
N THR A 387 -6.80 6.38 -11.92
CA THR A 387 -7.45 6.06 -13.20
C THR A 387 -6.52 5.35 -14.18
N TRP A 388 -5.22 5.33 -13.95
CA TRP A 388 -4.24 4.75 -14.87
C TRP A 388 -3.60 3.45 -14.37
N ALA A 389 -3.69 3.14 -13.05
CA ALA A 389 -3.18 1.88 -12.52
C ALA A 389 -4.07 0.70 -12.92
N ARG A 390 -3.46 -0.47 -13.16
CA ARG A 390 -4.22 -1.71 -13.36
C ARG A 390 -5.06 -2.03 -12.13
N GLY A 391 -6.35 -2.29 -12.34
CA GLY A 391 -7.28 -2.55 -11.25
C GLY A 391 -7.38 -1.40 -10.25
N GLY A 392 -7.36 -0.15 -10.73
CA GLY A 392 -7.37 1.05 -9.89
C GLY A 392 -8.54 1.07 -8.91
N SER A 393 -9.76 0.68 -9.33
CA SER A 393 -10.93 0.56 -8.46
C SER A 393 -10.71 -0.42 -7.30
N ALA A 394 -10.09 -1.57 -7.56
CA ALA A 394 -9.77 -2.55 -6.52
C ALA A 394 -8.65 -2.07 -5.59
N LYS A 395 -7.62 -1.40 -6.11
CA LYS A 395 -6.45 -0.95 -5.34
C LYS A 395 -6.72 0.29 -4.49
N TYR A 396 -7.69 1.12 -4.85
CA TYR A 396 -7.98 2.40 -4.18
C TYR A 396 -9.45 2.59 -3.83
N GLY A 397 -10.38 1.99 -4.57
CA GLY A 397 -11.82 2.25 -4.49
C GLY A 397 -12.58 1.37 -3.50
N LYS A 398 -11.96 0.35 -2.88
CA LYS A 398 -12.65 -0.46 -1.87
C LYS A 398 -12.90 0.33 -0.59
N PHE A 399 -13.95 -0.04 0.13
CA PHE A 399 -14.32 0.60 1.39
C PHE A 399 -13.36 0.27 2.52
N ALA A 400 -12.80 -0.95 2.50
CA ALA A 400 -11.86 -1.38 3.52
C ALA A 400 -10.77 -2.31 2.92
N TYR A 401 -9.55 -2.19 3.46
CA TYR A 401 -8.39 -3.04 3.18
C TYR A 401 -7.90 -3.65 4.49
N SER A 402 -7.61 -4.95 4.49
CA SER A 402 -7.27 -5.68 5.71
C SER A 402 -5.93 -6.36 5.61
N THR A 403 -5.10 -6.27 6.65
CA THR A 403 -3.84 -7.02 6.76
C THR A 403 -4.08 -8.54 6.80
N ARG A 404 -5.24 -8.98 7.30
CA ARG A 404 -5.62 -10.39 7.40
C ARG A 404 -6.23 -10.95 6.12
N PHE A 405 -7.14 -10.20 5.49
CA PHE A 405 -7.93 -10.69 4.35
C PHE A 405 -7.40 -10.22 2.99
N GLY A 406 -6.46 -9.28 2.98
CA GLY A 406 -6.02 -8.67 1.74
C GLY A 406 -7.14 -7.91 1.05
N PHE A 407 -7.13 -7.98 -0.26
CA PHE A 407 -8.22 -7.55 -1.14
C PHE A 407 -8.13 -8.33 -2.46
N SER A 408 -9.20 -8.28 -3.27
CA SER A 408 -9.24 -8.98 -4.54
C SER A 408 -9.20 -8.03 -5.73
N LEU A 409 -8.53 -8.47 -6.81
CA LEU A 409 -8.49 -7.85 -8.12
C LEU A 409 -9.49 -8.56 -9.04
N PRO A 410 -10.15 -7.86 -9.97
CA PRO A 410 -11.01 -8.50 -10.94
C PRO A 410 -10.19 -9.43 -11.86
N ALA A 411 -10.76 -10.60 -12.16
CA ALA A 411 -10.23 -11.52 -13.15
C ALA A 411 -10.96 -11.39 -14.51
N GLY A 412 -12.07 -10.65 -14.54
CA GLY A 412 -12.89 -10.34 -15.69
C GLY A 412 -13.96 -9.33 -15.35
N GLU A 413 -14.85 -9.05 -16.30
CA GLU A 413 -15.84 -8.00 -16.20
C GLU A 413 -17.26 -8.51 -15.93
N LEU A 414 -17.49 -9.82 -16.06
CA LEU A 414 -18.82 -10.41 -15.98
C LEU A 414 -19.09 -11.09 -14.64
N GLY A 415 -20.18 -10.70 -14.02
CA GLY A 415 -20.67 -11.30 -12.79
C GLY A 415 -19.81 -11.01 -11.55
N LEU A 416 -20.29 -11.47 -10.42
CA LEU A 416 -19.66 -11.22 -9.12
C LEU A 416 -18.37 -12.04 -8.92
N GLU A 417 -18.34 -13.24 -9.48
CA GLU A 417 -17.21 -14.18 -9.35
C GLU A 417 -15.95 -13.65 -10.04
N GLN A 418 -16.12 -13.02 -11.23
CA GLN A 418 -15.03 -12.41 -11.99
C GLN A 418 -14.66 -11.03 -11.47
N GLY A 419 -15.65 -10.23 -11.10
CA GLY A 419 -15.47 -8.87 -10.61
C GLY A 419 -14.77 -8.80 -9.25
N ALA A 420 -14.92 -9.84 -8.43
CA ALA A 420 -14.26 -9.97 -7.13
C ALA A 420 -14.41 -8.69 -6.27
N HIS A 421 -15.66 -8.24 -6.11
CA HIS A 421 -16.01 -6.96 -5.49
C HIS A 421 -16.01 -7.00 -3.96
N ASP A 422 -15.06 -7.71 -3.33
CA ASP A 422 -14.94 -7.76 -1.87
C ASP A 422 -14.75 -6.36 -1.27
N SER A 423 -15.38 -6.15 -0.13
CA SER A 423 -15.36 -4.87 0.60
C SER A 423 -15.84 -3.66 -0.24
N MET A 424 -16.87 -3.87 -1.06
CA MET A 424 -17.46 -2.87 -1.95
C MET A 424 -19.00 -2.97 -1.94
N LEU A 425 -19.65 -1.90 -2.39
CA LEU A 425 -21.01 -1.91 -2.92
C LEU A 425 -20.91 -1.94 -4.44
N ALA A 426 -21.36 -3.01 -5.06
CA ALA A 426 -21.47 -3.16 -6.52
C ALA A 426 -22.91 -2.95 -6.93
N VAL A 427 -23.14 -2.19 -8.01
CA VAL A 427 -24.46 -1.85 -8.51
C VAL A 427 -24.59 -2.16 -10.01
N SER A 428 -25.73 -2.69 -10.42
CA SER A 428 -26.03 -3.01 -11.81
C SER A 428 -27.42 -2.47 -12.20
N ASP A 429 -27.57 -2.05 -13.44
CA ASP A 429 -28.86 -1.72 -14.07
C ASP A 429 -29.27 -2.74 -15.15
N ASP A 430 -28.57 -3.88 -15.20
CA ASP A 430 -28.91 -4.98 -16.11
C ASP A 430 -30.31 -5.55 -15.78
N PRO A 431 -31.18 -5.76 -16.76
CA PRO A 431 -32.48 -6.40 -16.53
C PRO A 431 -32.30 -7.92 -16.32
N GLY A 432 -32.99 -8.46 -15.32
CA GLY A 432 -32.95 -9.88 -15.01
C GLY A 432 -31.76 -10.28 -14.17
N GLU A 433 -30.94 -11.25 -14.61
CA GLU A 433 -29.73 -11.66 -13.88
C GLU A 433 -28.59 -10.71 -14.20
N PRO A 434 -28.09 -9.93 -13.21
CA PRO A 434 -27.07 -8.91 -13.46
C PRO A 434 -25.72 -9.55 -13.84
N ALA A 435 -25.14 -9.06 -14.94
CA ALA A 435 -23.82 -9.50 -15.42
C ALA A 435 -22.75 -8.39 -15.29
N HIS A 436 -23.15 -7.12 -15.42
CA HIS A 436 -22.21 -6.00 -15.35
C HIS A 436 -22.44 -5.18 -14.08
N PHE A 437 -21.39 -5.04 -13.29
CA PHE A 437 -21.43 -4.29 -12.05
C PHE A 437 -20.49 -3.08 -12.09
N ARG A 438 -20.98 -1.96 -11.58
CA ARG A 438 -20.18 -0.76 -11.32
C ARG A 438 -19.90 -0.62 -9.84
N VAL A 439 -18.71 -0.16 -9.52
CA VAL A 439 -18.21 0.04 -8.14
C VAL A 439 -17.65 1.45 -7.98
N ARG A 440 -17.30 1.84 -6.77
CA ARG A 440 -16.65 3.12 -6.51
C ARG A 440 -15.26 3.18 -7.16
N GLU A 441 -15.09 4.00 -8.18
CA GLU A 441 -13.82 4.21 -8.88
C GLU A 441 -13.19 5.56 -8.54
N GLN A 442 -13.99 6.62 -8.58
CA GLN A 442 -13.56 8.00 -8.35
C GLN A 442 -14.46 8.64 -7.29
N PRO A 443 -14.10 8.54 -6.01
CA PRO A 443 -14.84 9.23 -4.95
C PRO A 443 -14.69 10.75 -5.08
N ALA A 444 -15.80 11.47 -4.89
CA ALA A 444 -15.84 12.91 -4.75
C ALA A 444 -16.15 13.29 -3.32
N ASP A 445 -15.91 14.57 -2.97
CA ASP A 445 -16.24 15.17 -1.67
C ASP A 445 -15.82 14.30 -0.46
N PRO A 446 -14.55 13.86 -0.39
CA PRO A 446 -14.09 13.04 0.71
C PRO A 446 -13.98 13.85 2.00
N GLU A 447 -14.49 13.29 3.08
CA GLU A 447 -14.38 13.86 4.42
C GLU A 447 -13.94 12.78 5.42
N VAL A 448 -13.04 13.14 6.33
CA VAL A 448 -12.61 12.27 7.42
C VAL A 448 -12.89 12.99 8.73
N THR A 449 -13.76 12.41 9.54
CA THR A 449 -14.10 12.95 10.86
C THR A 449 -13.31 12.20 11.93
N ALA A 450 -12.35 12.90 12.55
CA ALA A 450 -11.48 12.31 13.56
C ALA A 450 -12.22 11.96 14.86
N ALA A 451 -13.27 12.71 15.20
CA ALA A 451 -13.98 12.56 16.47
C ALA A 451 -14.71 11.20 16.61
N ASP A 452 -15.21 10.65 15.51
CA ASP A 452 -15.98 9.40 15.49
C ASP A 452 -15.38 8.31 14.59
N GLY A 453 -14.20 8.56 14.01
CA GLY A 453 -13.54 7.61 13.12
C GLY A 453 -14.35 7.30 11.86
N THR A 454 -15.01 8.32 11.29
CA THR A 454 -15.86 8.17 10.10
C THR A 454 -15.19 8.73 8.86
N VAL A 455 -15.31 8.00 7.76
CA VAL A 455 -14.93 8.43 6.41
C VAL A 455 -16.18 8.55 5.56
N ARG A 456 -16.38 9.70 4.91
CA ARG A 456 -17.48 9.95 3.97
C ARG A 456 -16.93 10.09 2.55
N SER A 457 -17.68 9.59 1.56
CA SER A 457 -17.40 9.82 0.14
C SER A 457 -18.69 9.82 -0.68
N VAL A 458 -18.69 10.53 -1.80
CA VAL A 458 -19.78 10.53 -2.79
C VAL A 458 -19.24 9.93 -4.09
N TRP A 459 -20.04 9.15 -4.80
CA TRP A 459 -19.66 8.60 -6.08
C TRP A 459 -20.89 8.42 -7.00
N HIS A 460 -20.65 8.45 -8.31
CA HIS A 460 -21.69 8.45 -9.33
C HIS A 460 -21.42 7.31 -10.33
N PRO A 461 -22.02 6.12 -10.14
CA PRO A 461 -21.89 5.03 -11.11
C PRO A 461 -22.51 5.39 -12.48
N TRP A 462 -23.54 6.24 -12.49
CA TRP A 462 -24.13 6.87 -13.66
C TRP A 462 -24.50 8.34 -13.32
N PRO A 463 -24.71 9.22 -14.33
CA PRO A 463 -25.04 10.62 -14.08
C PRO A 463 -26.34 10.84 -13.28
N ASP A 464 -27.25 9.88 -13.32
CA ASP A 464 -28.56 9.88 -12.65
C ASP A 464 -28.59 9.00 -11.38
N VAL A 465 -27.41 8.55 -10.92
CA VAL A 465 -27.27 7.77 -9.69
C VAL A 465 -26.18 8.39 -8.81
N GLU A 466 -26.57 8.85 -7.63
CA GLU A 466 -25.66 9.36 -6.59
C GLU A 466 -25.64 8.42 -5.40
N ILE A 467 -24.46 8.03 -4.96
CA ILE A 467 -24.27 7.21 -3.76
C ILE A 467 -23.37 7.94 -2.79
N THR A 468 -23.88 8.30 -1.62
CA THR A 468 -23.09 8.79 -0.50
C THR A 468 -22.83 7.63 0.45
N THR A 469 -21.56 7.39 0.76
CA THR A 469 -21.11 6.30 1.64
C THR A 469 -20.43 6.87 2.88
N TRP A 470 -20.82 6.38 4.06
CA TRP A 470 -20.14 6.60 5.34
C TRP A 470 -19.60 5.26 5.84
N LEU A 471 -18.33 5.27 6.25
CA LEU A 471 -17.62 4.14 6.83
C LEU A 471 -17.18 4.54 8.23
N THR A 472 -17.64 3.84 9.27
CA THR A 472 -17.35 4.18 10.66
C THR A 472 -16.63 3.04 11.35
N ALA A 473 -15.52 3.35 12.02
CA ALA A 473 -14.78 2.37 12.82
C ALA A 473 -15.57 2.04 14.12
N ALA A 474 -15.75 0.75 14.37
CA ALA A 474 -16.47 0.24 15.57
C ALA A 474 -15.88 -1.12 15.98
N ALA A 475 -14.55 -1.17 16.18
CA ALA A 475 -13.78 -2.40 16.40
C ALA A 475 -14.45 -3.39 17.34
N PRO A 476 -14.54 -4.71 17.00
CA PRO A 476 -13.95 -5.38 15.85
C PRO A 476 -14.74 -5.22 14.54
N TRP A 477 -15.89 -4.57 14.57
CA TRP A 477 -16.73 -4.28 13.42
C TRP A 477 -16.33 -2.95 12.77
N HIS A 478 -16.74 -2.76 11.50
CA HIS A 478 -16.95 -1.44 10.95
C HIS A 478 -18.35 -1.33 10.36
N LEU A 479 -18.89 -0.12 10.41
CA LEU A 479 -20.24 0.16 9.96
C LEU A 479 -20.20 0.81 8.58
N ARG A 480 -21.15 0.46 7.73
CA ARG A 480 -21.36 1.08 6.43
C ARG A 480 -22.78 1.60 6.33
N THR A 481 -22.90 2.83 5.88
CA THR A 481 -24.19 3.47 5.57
C THR A 481 -24.11 4.02 4.17
N HIS A 482 -25.08 3.71 3.36
CA HIS A 482 -25.21 4.23 1.99
C HIS A 482 -26.53 4.95 1.84
N ARG A 483 -26.50 6.19 1.33
CA ARG A 483 -27.66 6.87 0.77
C ARG A 483 -27.55 6.77 -0.74
N ILE A 484 -28.54 6.15 -1.36
CA ILE A 484 -28.61 5.90 -2.82
C ILE A 484 -29.76 6.70 -3.38
N ARG A 485 -29.48 7.61 -4.29
CA ARG A 485 -30.48 8.32 -5.09
C ARG A 485 -30.38 7.84 -6.52
N THR A 486 -31.45 7.30 -7.05
CA THR A 486 -31.44 6.69 -8.38
C THR A 486 -32.70 7.01 -9.16
N ALA A 487 -32.56 7.37 -10.46
CA ALA A 487 -33.68 7.48 -11.38
C ALA A 487 -33.99 6.17 -12.13
N ARG A 488 -33.18 5.12 -11.92
CA ARG A 488 -33.31 3.80 -12.55
C ARG A 488 -33.43 2.69 -11.52
N PRO A 489 -34.02 1.52 -11.86
CA PRO A 489 -33.91 0.33 -11.03
C PRO A 489 -32.45 -0.09 -10.89
N LEU A 490 -32.04 -0.53 -9.71
CA LEU A 490 -30.69 -1.03 -9.44
C LEU A 490 -30.76 -2.38 -8.75
N HIS A 491 -29.95 -3.32 -9.20
CA HIS A 491 -29.53 -4.47 -8.41
C HIS A 491 -28.28 -4.08 -7.61
N THR A 492 -28.31 -4.25 -6.29
CA THR A 492 -27.19 -3.87 -5.41
C THR A 492 -26.65 -5.08 -4.68
N VAL A 493 -25.31 -5.17 -4.61
CA VAL A 493 -24.60 -6.23 -3.89
C VAL A 493 -23.54 -5.59 -3.02
N GLU A 494 -23.70 -5.74 -1.71
CA GLU A 494 -22.70 -5.30 -0.74
C GLU A 494 -21.97 -6.49 -0.16
N SER A 495 -20.63 -6.44 -0.11
CA SER A 495 -19.82 -7.58 0.27
C SER A 495 -18.87 -7.29 1.43
N ALA A 496 -18.57 -8.34 2.22
CA ALA A 496 -17.56 -8.35 3.26
C ALA A 496 -16.15 -8.57 2.68
N PHE A 497 -15.17 -8.99 3.49
CA PHE A 497 -13.86 -9.43 3.01
C PHE A 497 -13.95 -10.82 2.40
N ALA A 498 -13.11 -11.09 1.41
CA ALA A 498 -12.94 -12.41 0.83
C ALA A 498 -12.16 -13.31 1.81
N VAL A 499 -12.65 -14.54 2.04
CA VAL A 499 -12.10 -15.50 3.01
C VAL A 499 -11.39 -16.62 2.29
N ASP A 500 -10.20 -17.01 2.77
CA ASP A 500 -9.46 -18.15 2.25
C ASP A 500 -10.30 -19.43 2.28
N ARG A 501 -10.34 -20.16 1.16
CA ARG A 501 -10.99 -21.47 1.07
C ARG A 501 -10.05 -22.61 0.68
N ASP A 502 -8.74 -22.40 0.65
CA ASP A 502 -7.79 -23.48 0.41
C ASP A 502 -7.93 -24.57 1.49
N GLY A 503 -8.19 -25.79 1.07
CA GLY A 503 -8.54 -26.87 1.97
C GLY A 503 -10.00 -26.89 2.43
N GLY A 504 -10.87 -26.03 1.90
CA GLY A 504 -12.30 -25.89 2.21
C GLY A 504 -12.61 -24.82 3.25
N THR A 505 -13.89 -24.41 3.33
CA THR A 505 -14.39 -23.53 4.39
C THR A 505 -14.85 -24.34 5.60
N ALA A 506 -14.61 -23.85 6.81
CA ALA A 506 -15.06 -24.48 8.03
C ALA A 506 -16.58 -24.26 8.27
N ARG A 507 -17.07 -23.05 7.92
CA ARG A 507 -18.49 -22.68 8.06
C ARG A 507 -18.87 -21.68 6.99
N ARG A 508 -20.09 -21.81 6.44
CA ARG A 508 -20.80 -20.79 5.64
C ARG A 508 -22.18 -20.59 6.23
N GLU A 509 -22.64 -19.36 6.25
CA GLU A 509 -23.97 -19.00 6.69
C GLU A 509 -24.59 -18.00 5.71
N GLU A 510 -25.81 -18.31 5.28
CA GLU A 510 -26.63 -17.50 4.37
C GLU A 510 -28.02 -17.38 4.95
N ARG A 511 -28.40 -16.16 5.34
CA ARG A 511 -29.72 -15.87 5.92
C ARG A 511 -30.25 -14.54 5.38
N PRO A 512 -31.55 -14.30 5.42
CA PRO A 512 -32.08 -12.94 5.25
C PRO A 512 -31.38 -11.98 6.21
N GLY A 513 -30.78 -10.91 5.66
CA GLY A 513 -30.07 -9.89 6.43
C GLY A 513 -28.68 -10.29 6.95
N SER A 514 -28.14 -11.48 6.66
CA SER A 514 -26.77 -11.81 7.06
C SER A 514 -26.10 -12.84 6.17
N ALA A 515 -24.78 -12.71 5.99
CA ALA A 515 -23.95 -13.73 5.38
C ALA A 515 -22.56 -13.77 6.02
N MET A 516 -21.97 -14.97 6.18
CA MET A 516 -20.63 -15.10 6.70
C MET A 516 -19.92 -16.35 6.19
N ALA A 517 -18.59 -16.33 6.22
CA ALA A 517 -17.74 -17.48 5.97
C ALA A 517 -16.59 -17.54 6.97
N VAL A 518 -16.16 -18.75 7.31
CA VAL A 518 -15.02 -19.03 8.17
C VAL A 518 -14.03 -19.91 7.43
N SER A 519 -12.75 -19.50 7.38
CA SER A 519 -11.66 -20.31 6.84
C SER A 519 -11.37 -21.53 7.73
N ARG A 520 -10.61 -22.49 7.23
CA ARG A 520 -10.10 -23.60 8.07
C ARG A 520 -9.19 -23.13 9.20
N ALA A 521 -8.50 -22.02 9.02
CA ALA A 521 -7.67 -21.40 10.05
C ALA A 521 -8.49 -20.67 11.12
N GLY A 522 -9.82 -20.53 10.94
CA GLY A 522 -10.72 -19.86 11.86
C GLY A 522 -10.89 -18.36 11.58
N ASP A 523 -10.36 -17.85 10.48
CA ASP A 523 -10.57 -16.45 10.08
C ASP A 523 -12.01 -16.29 9.60
N LEU A 524 -12.74 -15.33 10.19
CA LEU A 524 -14.15 -15.07 9.92
C LEU A 524 -14.32 -13.74 9.18
N SER A 525 -15.07 -13.74 8.09
CA SER A 525 -15.62 -12.53 7.51
C SER A 525 -17.12 -12.66 7.26
N GLY A 526 -17.86 -11.58 7.56
CA GLY A 526 -19.30 -11.56 7.36
C GLY A 526 -19.87 -10.17 7.48
N LEU A 527 -21.14 -10.05 7.11
CA LEU A 527 -21.90 -8.81 7.23
C LEU A 527 -23.32 -9.10 7.72
N ARG A 528 -23.85 -8.14 8.51
CA ARG A 528 -25.21 -8.14 9.02
C ARG A 528 -25.91 -6.86 8.65
N ASP A 529 -27.11 -6.98 8.13
CA ASP A 529 -28.02 -5.86 7.87
C ASP A 529 -28.36 -5.16 9.18
N LEU A 530 -28.39 -3.83 9.15
CA LEU A 530 -28.81 -3.03 10.29
C LEU A 530 -30.18 -2.43 9.98
N PRO A 531 -31.26 -2.92 10.63
CA PRO A 531 -32.58 -2.34 10.49
C PRO A 531 -32.62 -0.94 11.13
N GLY A 532 -33.36 -0.04 10.57
CA GLY A 532 -33.64 1.27 11.15
C GLY A 532 -33.91 2.36 10.12
N ASP A 533 -34.81 3.25 10.49
CA ASP A 533 -35.16 4.46 9.75
C ASP A 533 -33.94 5.36 9.51
N PRO A 534 -33.97 6.21 8.46
CA PRO A 534 -32.99 7.29 8.29
C PRO A 534 -32.93 8.10 9.59
N PRO A 535 -31.74 8.61 10.00
CA PRO A 535 -31.59 9.36 11.25
C PRO A 535 -32.65 10.46 11.31
N GLY A 536 -33.53 10.37 12.31
CA GLY A 536 -34.56 11.36 12.57
C GLY A 536 -33.93 12.73 12.81
N GLY A 537 -34.09 13.66 11.89
CA GLY A 537 -33.62 15.03 11.99
C GLY A 537 -33.72 15.88 10.73
N LEU A 538 -34.17 15.36 9.58
CA LEU A 538 -34.26 16.10 8.31
C LEU A 538 -35.67 16.24 7.71
N LEU A 539 -36.74 16.02 8.52
CA LEU A 539 -38.08 16.42 8.09
C LEU A 539 -38.54 17.59 8.97
N GLY A 540 -38.44 18.78 8.42
CA GLY A 540 -39.19 19.99 8.62
C GLY A 540 -39.70 20.31 10.02
N ALA A 541 -39.01 21.20 10.75
CA ALA A 541 -39.64 22.06 11.74
C ALA A 541 -40.56 23.08 11.01
N GLY A 542 -41.77 22.66 10.73
CA GLY A 542 -42.88 23.51 10.28
C GLY A 542 -43.94 23.60 11.38
N GLY A 543 -43.86 24.65 12.17
CA GLY A 543 -44.95 25.34 12.86
C GLY A 543 -45.77 24.66 13.93
N GLY A 544 -45.75 25.20 15.15
CA GLY A 544 -46.90 25.16 16.05
C GLY A 544 -46.61 24.67 17.49
N GLY A 545 -46.51 25.62 18.40
CA GLY A 545 -46.28 25.39 19.82
C GLY A 545 -47.40 24.62 20.54
N GLY A 546 -47.02 23.97 21.62
CA GLY A 546 -47.92 23.33 22.60
C GLY A 546 -47.12 22.61 23.65
N ALA A 547 -46.99 23.25 24.82
CA ALA A 547 -46.38 22.64 26.00
C ALA A 547 -47.28 21.55 26.59
N GLY A 548 -46.75 20.38 26.89
CA GLY A 548 -47.42 19.31 27.62
C GLY A 548 -46.44 18.34 28.23
N ALA A 549 -46.57 18.14 29.54
CA ALA A 549 -45.66 17.48 30.44
C ALA A 549 -45.50 15.96 30.24
N GLY A 550 -44.34 15.47 30.56
CA GLY A 550 -43.76 14.19 30.98
C GLY A 550 -44.60 12.90 31.03
N GLY A 551 -44.05 11.87 30.41
CA GLY A 551 -44.33 10.44 30.62
C GLY A 551 -43.20 9.60 30.06
N PRO A 552 -42.89 8.39 30.58
CA PRO A 552 -41.66 7.67 30.27
C PRO A 552 -41.63 7.08 28.88
N ASP A 553 -40.44 7.05 28.34
CA ASP A 553 -39.98 6.49 27.07
C ASP A 553 -40.75 5.25 26.63
N ARG A 554 -41.56 5.41 25.60
CA ARG A 554 -42.00 4.33 24.73
C ARG A 554 -41.31 4.52 23.39
N ASP A 555 -40.56 3.47 23.03
CA ASP A 555 -39.99 3.31 21.67
C ASP A 555 -41.11 3.65 20.62
N PRO A 556 -40.95 4.66 19.77
CA PRO A 556 -41.93 4.93 18.71
C PRO A 556 -41.81 3.81 17.69
N GLY A 557 -42.78 2.90 17.66
CA GLY A 557 -42.88 1.88 16.63
C GLY A 557 -42.86 2.47 15.22
N PRO A 558 -42.65 1.66 14.18
CA PRO A 558 -42.45 2.12 12.79
C PRO A 558 -43.58 3.01 12.32
N HIS A 559 -43.22 4.10 11.66
CA HIS A 559 -44.15 5.04 11.06
C HIS A 559 -45.02 4.31 10.02
N PRO A 560 -46.34 4.40 10.04
CA PRO A 560 -47.25 3.58 9.22
C PRO A 560 -47.11 3.78 7.70
N ASP A 561 -46.39 4.80 7.23
CA ASP A 561 -46.25 5.13 5.82
C ASP A 561 -44.97 4.62 5.14
N HIS A 562 -44.07 3.96 5.87
CA HIS A 562 -42.89 3.28 5.32
C HIS A 562 -42.82 1.85 5.88
N PRO A 563 -43.31 0.85 5.11
CA PRO A 563 -43.12 -0.55 5.49
C PRO A 563 -41.61 -0.81 5.66
N ALA A 564 -41.22 -1.43 6.76
CA ALA A 564 -39.83 -1.85 6.96
C ALA A 564 -39.37 -2.61 5.72
N ALA A 565 -38.32 -2.13 5.07
CA ALA A 565 -37.79 -2.79 3.88
C ALA A 565 -37.46 -4.24 4.23
N ALA A 566 -37.81 -5.17 3.33
CA ALA A 566 -37.48 -6.58 3.52
C ALA A 566 -35.95 -6.73 3.69
N PRO A 567 -35.50 -7.61 4.59
CA PRO A 567 -34.07 -7.81 4.79
C PRO A 567 -33.39 -8.26 3.50
N ARG A 568 -32.18 -7.75 3.24
CA ARG A 568 -31.38 -8.11 2.06
C ARG A 568 -31.10 -9.63 2.05
N THR A 569 -30.97 -10.21 0.87
CA THR A 569 -30.66 -11.64 0.72
C THR A 569 -29.18 -11.90 1.00
N GLY A 570 -28.86 -12.70 2.00
CA GLY A 570 -27.50 -13.12 2.31
C GLY A 570 -27.07 -14.30 1.44
N ARG A 571 -25.87 -14.22 0.86
CA ARG A 571 -25.24 -15.26 0.03
C ARG A 571 -23.75 -15.35 0.32
N VAL A 572 -23.15 -16.51 0.03
CA VAL A 572 -21.69 -16.73 0.03
C VAL A 572 -21.31 -17.34 -1.32
N ILE A 573 -20.57 -16.61 -2.13
CA ILE A 573 -20.15 -17.04 -3.47
C ILE A 573 -18.69 -17.44 -3.49
N ASP A 574 -18.32 -18.33 -4.43
CA ASP A 574 -16.92 -18.65 -4.73
C ASP A 574 -16.39 -17.62 -5.74
N LEU A 575 -15.25 -16.97 -5.43
CA LEU A 575 -14.56 -16.13 -6.39
C LEU A 575 -13.65 -16.96 -7.29
N LEU A 576 -13.35 -16.45 -8.49
CA LEU A 576 -12.38 -17.09 -9.38
C LEU A 576 -11.00 -17.16 -8.69
N PRO A 577 -10.26 -18.26 -8.90
CA PRO A 577 -8.91 -18.41 -8.38
C PRO A 577 -7.98 -17.29 -8.85
N GLY A 578 -7.05 -16.89 -7.99
CA GLY A 578 -6.03 -15.89 -8.33
C GLY A 578 -6.50 -14.44 -8.25
N THR A 579 -7.70 -14.18 -7.74
CA THR A 579 -8.22 -12.81 -7.56
C THR A 579 -7.67 -12.12 -6.32
N ASN A 580 -7.64 -12.78 -5.15
CA ASN A 580 -7.17 -12.15 -3.91
C ASN A 580 -5.65 -12.05 -3.85
N VAL A 581 -5.11 -10.95 -3.32
CA VAL A 581 -3.65 -10.69 -3.26
C VAL A 581 -2.91 -11.57 -2.24
N LEU A 582 -3.61 -12.13 -1.23
CA LEU A 582 -3.03 -12.99 -0.20
C LEU A 582 -3.35 -14.48 -0.41
N PHE A 583 -4.53 -14.79 -0.93
CA PHE A 583 -5.08 -16.14 -1.00
C PHE A 583 -5.40 -16.54 -2.44
N ARG A 584 -5.01 -17.76 -2.81
CA ARG A 584 -5.20 -18.26 -4.19
C ARG A 584 -6.67 -18.52 -4.54
N ARG A 585 -7.47 -18.90 -3.55
CA ARG A 585 -8.89 -19.22 -3.70
C ARG A 585 -9.66 -18.65 -2.52
N THR A 586 -10.76 -17.97 -2.78
CA THR A 586 -11.56 -17.31 -1.75
C THR A 586 -13.05 -17.50 -1.96
N VAL A 587 -13.80 -17.31 -0.88
CA VAL A 587 -15.26 -17.15 -0.89
C VAL A 587 -15.61 -15.76 -0.38
N LEU A 588 -16.75 -15.23 -0.83
CA LEU A 588 -17.19 -13.87 -0.56
C LEU A 588 -18.60 -13.84 0.03
N PRO A 589 -18.77 -13.49 1.31
CA PRO A 589 -20.07 -13.20 1.89
C PRO A 589 -20.62 -11.86 1.38
N LEU A 590 -21.91 -11.82 1.04
CA LEU A 590 -22.56 -10.64 0.47
C LEU A 590 -24.05 -10.54 0.86
N LEU A 591 -24.59 -9.32 0.73
CA LEU A 591 -26.02 -8.99 0.84
C LEU A 591 -26.49 -8.37 -0.45
N ALA A 592 -27.59 -8.87 -1.02
CA ALA A 592 -28.15 -8.39 -2.27
C ALA A 592 -29.59 -7.89 -2.10
N VAL A 593 -29.94 -6.80 -2.84
CA VAL A 593 -31.31 -6.28 -2.90
C VAL A 593 -31.53 -5.49 -4.20
N ASP A 594 -32.72 -5.58 -4.73
CA ASP A 594 -33.20 -4.75 -5.83
C ASP A 594 -33.86 -3.47 -5.30
N LEU A 595 -33.47 -2.34 -5.88
CA LEU A 595 -33.98 -1.02 -5.52
C LEU A 595 -34.74 -0.42 -6.70
N PRO A 596 -36.01 0.01 -6.52
CA PRO A 596 -36.70 0.80 -7.52
C PRO A 596 -36.11 2.22 -7.60
N PRO A 597 -36.46 3.03 -8.62
CA PRO A 597 -36.14 4.46 -8.64
C PRO A 597 -36.60 5.16 -7.35
N GLY A 598 -35.72 6.04 -6.80
CA GLY A 598 -36.00 6.76 -5.56
C GLY A 598 -34.79 7.02 -4.69
N GLU A 599 -35.01 7.37 -3.43
CA GLU A 599 -33.99 7.49 -2.39
C GLU A 599 -34.05 6.29 -1.46
N HIS A 600 -32.91 5.64 -1.25
CA HIS A 600 -32.78 4.44 -0.42
C HIS A 600 -31.62 4.56 0.57
N TRP A 601 -31.78 3.93 1.73
CA TRP A 601 -30.75 3.81 2.73
C TRP A 601 -30.43 2.35 2.97
N LEU A 602 -29.18 1.96 2.74
CA LEU A 602 -28.65 0.64 3.06
C LEU A 602 -27.64 0.76 4.21
N ARG A 603 -27.74 -0.11 5.19
CA ARG A 603 -26.84 -0.11 6.35
C ARG A 603 -26.41 -1.53 6.67
N CYS A 604 -25.14 -1.72 6.98
CA CYS A 604 -24.65 -2.98 7.52
C CYS A 604 -23.47 -2.79 8.47
N ALA A 605 -23.28 -3.79 9.31
CA ALA A 605 -22.04 -3.98 10.04
C ALA A 605 -21.24 -5.10 9.38
N VAL A 606 -19.94 -4.88 9.22
CA VAL A 606 -19.02 -5.83 8.62
C VAL A 606 -17.98 -6.23 9.66
N LEU A 607 -17.83 -7.54 9.86
CA LEU A 607 -16.80 -8.15 10.71
C LEU A 607 -15.74 -8.80 9.83
N GLY A 608 -14.47 -8.48 10.09
CA GLY A 608 -13.31 -9.23 9.64
C GLY A 608 -12.46 -9.56 10.87
N ALA A 609 -12.39 -10.82 11.26
CA ALA A 609 -11.80 -11.21 12.54
C ALA A 609 -10.95 -12.46 12.41
N GLY A 610 -9.83 -12.50 13.15
CA GLY A 610 -9.09 -13.73 13.38
C GLY A 610 -9.80 -14.64 14.39
N PRO A 611 -9.29 -15.87 14.60
CA PRO A 611 -9.93 -16.89 15.46
C PRO A 611 -10.23 -16.40 16.87
N ALA A 612 -9.35 -15.60 17.46
CA ALA A 612 -9.52 -15.08 18.83
C ALA A 612 -10.71 -14.12 18.98
N GLN A 613 -11.17 -13.50 17.90
CA GLN A 613 -12.26 -12.53 17.88
C GLN A 613 -13.50 -13.00 17.12
N ALA A 614 -13.48 -14.21 16.54
CA ALA A 614 -14.60 -14.76 15.77
C ALA A 614 -15.90 -14.86 16.60
N ALA A 615 -15.80 -14.98 17.92
CA ALA A 615 -16.95 -14.96 18.82
C ALA A 615 -17.76 -13.65 18.79
N ALA A 616 -17.17 -12.53 18.33
CA ALA A 616 -17.89 -11.27 18.13
C ALA A 616 -19.05 -11.40 17.15
N TRP A 617 -19.01 -12.39 16.24
CA TRP A 617 -20.12 -12.66 15.33
C TRP A 617 -21.42 -13.04 16.06
N GLU A 618 -21.34 -13.76 17.16
CA GLU A 618 -22.53 -14.17 17.93
C GLU A 618 -23.01 -13.09 18.91
N GLY A 619 -22.22 -12.02 19.11
CA GLY A 619 -22.53 -10.91 20.00
C GLY A 619 -23.42 -9.84 19.36
N ASP A 620 -23.64 -8.78 20.15
CA ASP A 620 -24.37 -7.60 19.72
C ASP A 620 -23.61 -6.83 18.64
N VAL A 621 -24.35 -6.41 17.62
CA VAL A 621 -23.80 -5.58 16.54
C VAL A 621 -23.84 -4.11 16.98
N PRO A 622 -22.74 -3.34 16.83
CA PRO A 622 -22.76 -1.92 17.15
C PRO A 622 -23.80 -1.19 16.29
N ARG A 623 -24.53 -0.27 16.91
CA ARG A 623 -25.51 0.56 16.19
C ARG A 623 -24.81 1.83 15.70
N PRO A 624 -25.03 2.24 14.42
CA PRO A 624 -24.51 3.50 13.94
C PRO A 624 -25.18 4.65 14.70
N GLY A 625 -24.40 5.62 15.15
CA GLY A 625 -24.90 6.92 15.51
C GLY A 625 -25.59 7.61 14.33
N PRO A 626 -26.31 8.71 14.55
CA PRO A 626 -26.80 9.52 13.44
C PRO A 626 -25.61 9.94 12.57
N PRO A 627 -25.73 9.91 11.21
CA PRO A 627 -24.66 10.39 10.34
C PRO A 627 -24.35 11.84 10.72
N PRO A 628 -23.07 12.25 10.70
CA PRO A 628 -22.68 13.62 11.01
C PRO A 628 -23.46 14.59 10.09
N ARG A 629 -23.92 15.71 10.65
CA ARG A 629 -24.63 16.74 9.91
C ARG A 629 -23.71 17.27 8.81
N ILE A 630 -24.17 17.23 7.58
CA ILE A 630 -23.46 17.84 6.45
C ILE A 630 -23.53 19.36 6.64
N ALA A 631 -22.42 20.01 6.95
CA ALA A 631 -22.35 21.45 6.94
C ALA A 631 -22.54 21.94 5.49
N GLY A 632 -23.66 22.63 5.20
CA GLY A 632 -23.84 23.35 3.94
C GLY A 632 -24.93 22.85 2.98
N THR A 633 -25.87 21.97 3.39
CA THR A 633 -27.00 21.59 2.52
C THR A 633 -28.30 22.38 2.77
N ASP A 634 -28.24 23.51 3.46
CA ASP A 634 -29.33 24.48 3.50
C ASP A 634 -29.11 25.54 2.39
N ARG A 635 -29.37 25.16 1.12
CA ARG A 635 -29.68 26.08 0.02
C ARG A 635 -30.67 25.43 -0.92
#